data_f6724b144e062306de2501ec39fbe37e
#
_entry.id   f6724b144e062306de2501ec39fbe37e
#
_cell.length_a   1.000
_cell.length_b   1.000
_cell.length_c   1.000
_cell.angle_alpha   90.00
_cell.angle_beta   90.00
_cell.angle_gamma   90.00
#
_symmetry.space_group_name_H-M   'P 1'
#
loop_
_entity.id
_entity.type
_entity.pdbx_description
1 polymer ?
#
loop_
_entity_poly.entity_id
_entity_poly.type
_entity_poly.pdbx_seq_one_letter_code
_entity_poly.pdbx_strand_id
1 'polypeptide(L)'
;MKNFLPRFGALVPGLLVAALGVQPVLAKSDSEQIGLSVGRLLEEGHYTHHPLNDEVSKKFLTGYLEILDFSHLFFTQKDIDAFTAKYGTTLDDDILLGNLKPAHEIFAVFQKRVENRVKKIKELVKQPMEFKSNETVLLNRQKAPWPKDEAEADQLWHDRIANELLQEKLAEHPIEPGPKLVERRYDRMLRNIHEEDSEEQVKLYLDALAQSYDPHSEYLSASDLKNFSINMGLSLVGIGAMLRSEDGYAKIESLVAGGPAQTSGRLKVGDRISAVAQGSKDFVDVRDMRLDKVVEQIRGKKGTKVRLLVIPASAADPAQRKTIELVRDEIKLKDQEARADIIIKKDRDGNPIKLGWLTLPSFYADMDSHKKSTTKDVLALLQRLKREKISGLVIDLRRNGGGSLEEAISLTGLFFKSGPVVQTKGANERVVISTDPDPGIAYDGPLVVLTSRQSASASEIFAAALQDYGRAVIVGDTSTFGKGTVQTILEIGRFTSLLGNRSQDDGALKLTIQKFYRVAGGSTQLHGVASDIVLPTLTDLPEFGEGALKNALPYDEVPPAKYSKWSNSHSLFIDELKARSAARVAADPEFHYVMEDMDRLRKKLDDNRISLNEDVRRHEVDEQKARKEMRSNERLARQEEEPSIYRVTLETIDAPKLELIMYPGKIAEAKSKGGMKVAPEAAPDAEDDSDLDPDLADGDDGKPAAIDPERDETLNILSDLVHLSAGPKTASTAR
;
A
#
# COMPACT_ATOMS: atom_id res chain seq x y z
N MET A 1 38.50 21.39 -8.65
CA MET A 1 38.29 22.11 -9.92
C MET A 1 36.80 22.27 -10.11
N LYS A 2 36.37 23.41 -10.61
CA LYS A 2 35.07 24.04 -10.46
C LYS A 2 33.83 23.18 -10.83
N ASN A 3 32.85 23.22 -9.92
CA ASN A 3 31.47 22.78 -10.03
C ASN A 3 30.79 23.20 -11.35
N PHE A 4 30.18 22.21 -12.03
CA PHE A 4 29.12 22.44 -12.99
C PHE A 4 27.92 21.54 -12.56
N LEU A 5 27.03 22.12 -11.78
CA LEU A 5 25.68 21.63 -11.63
C LEU A 5 24.81 22.30 -12.69
N PRO A 6 24.08 21.59 -13.53
CA PRO A 6 23.05 22.21 -14.34
C PRO A 6 21.86 22.53 -13.45
N ARG A 7 21.63 23.80 -13.21
CA ARG A 7 20.39 24.33 -12.69
C ARG A 7 19.27 24.02 -13.69
N PHE A 8 18.39 23.10 -13.39
CA PHE A 8 17.09 23.01 -14.04
C PHE A 8 16.28 24.24 -13.63
N GLY A 9 16.34 25.28 -14.43
CA GLY A 9 15.40 26.37 -14.35
C GLY A 9 14.06 25.91 -14.88
N ALA A 10 13.08 25.72 -13.98
CA ALA A 10 11.69 25.62 -14.34
C ALA A 10 11.29 26.92 -15.05
N LEU A 11 11.12 26.89 -16.35
CA LEU A 11 10.44 27.93 -17.11
C LEU A 11 8.95 27.81 -16.78
N VAL A 12 8.51 28.55 -15.78
CA VAL A 12 7.10 28.88 -15.59
C VAL A 12 6.78 29.91 -16.67
N PRO A 13 5.82 29.66 -17.59
CA PRO A 13 5.37 30.69 -18.51
C PRO A 13 4.72 31.80 -17.68
N GLY A 14 5.26 33.01 -17.78
CA GLY A 14 4.70 34.18 -17.11
C GLY A 14 3.26 34.42 -17.55
N LEU A 15 2.31 34.29 -16.63
CA LEU A 15 0.93 34.72 -16.80
C LEU A 15 0.88 36.25 -16.85
N LEU A 16 0.50 36.77 -18.00
CA LEU A 16 0.12 38.18 -18.18
C LEU A 16 -1.24 38.39 -17.47
N VAL A 17 -1.22 39.01 -16.30
CA VAL A 17 -2.44 39.42 -15.59
C VAL A 17 -3.00 40.67 -16.30
N ALA A 18 -4.06 40.48 -17.09
CA ALA A 18 -4.88 41.59 -17.55
C ALA A 18 -5.73 42.11 -16.38
N ALA A 19 -5.51 43.35 -16.00
CA ALA A 19 -6.27 44.05 -14.97
C ALA A 19 -7.72 44.27 -15.46
N LEU A 20 -8.66 43.45 -14.99
CA LEU A 20 -10.09 43.66 -15.08
C LEU A 20 -10.63 44.08 -13.71
N GLY A 21 -11.49 45.09 -13.74
CA GLY A 21 -12.05 45.89 -12.67
C GLY A 21 -12.29 45.16 -11.33
N VAL A 22 -11.71 45.72 -10.27
CA VAL A 22 -11.87 45.29 -8.89
C VAL A 22 -13.28 45.57 -8.41
N GLN A 23 -14.16 44.57 -8.43
CA GLN A 23 -15.27 44.51 -7.48
C GLN A 23 -14.72 44.08 -6.10
N PRO A 24 -15.31 44.58 -4.98
CA PRO A 24 -14.87 44.12 -3.67
C PRO A 24 -15.15 42.62 -3.54
N VAL A 25 -14.15 41.82 -3.71
CA VAL A 25 -14.21 40.40 -3.45
C VAL A 25 -14.34 40.26 -1.93
N LEU A 26 -15.51 39.83 -1.45
CA LEU A 26 -15.64 39.27 -0.09
C LEU A 26 -14.52 38.26 0.09
N ALA A 27 -13.70 38.41 1.15
CA ALA A 27 -12.62 37.48 1.43
C ALA A 27 -13.23 36.06 1.53
N LYS A 28 -12.81 35.15 0.63
CA LYS A 28 -13.23 33.74 0.67
C LYS A 28 -12.63 33.08 1.88
N SER A 29 -13.29 32.07 2.45
CA SER A 29 -12.70 31.21 3.47
C SER A 29 -11.48 30.46 2.92
N ASP A 30 -10.59 30.01 3.78
CA ASP A 30 -9.39 29.26 3.38
C ASP A 30 -9.78 28.02 2.54
N SER A 31 -10.79 27.27 2.96
CA SER A 31 -11.31 26.11 2.22
C SER A 31 -11.84 26.46 0.81
N GLU A 32 -12.53 27.58 0.65
CA GLU A 32 -13.01 28.05 -0.67
C GLU A 32 -11.85 28.40 -1.61
N GLN A 33 -10.76 28.94 -1.06
CA GLN A 33 -9.54 29.23 -1.82
C GLN A 33 -8.79 27.95 -2.21
N ILE A 34 -8.74 26.97 -1.33
CA ILE A 34 -8.19 25.64 -1.60
C ILE A 34 -8.97 24.98 -2.74
N GLY A 35 -10.29 24.91 -2.66
CA GLY A 35 -11.14 24.32 -3.70
C GLY A 35 -10.92 24.94 -5.07
N LEU A 36 -10.91 26.29 -5.16
CA LEU A 36 -10.61 27.02 -6.39
C LEU A 36 -9.21 26.69 -6.92
N SER A 37 -8.20 26.63 -6.04
CA SER A 37 -6.81 26.35 -6.43
C SER A 37 -6.67 24.92 -6.97
N VAL A 38 -7.28 23.94 -6.30
CA VAL A 38 -7.30 22.54 -6.77
C VAL A 38 -7.95 22.44 -8.14
N GLY A 39 -9.14 23.05 -8.34
CA GLY A 39 -9.82 23.05 -9.63
C GLY A 39 -8.95 23.63 -10.76
N ARG A 40 -8.32 24.78 -10.53
CA ARG A 40 -7.41 25.39 -11.51
C ARG A 40 -6.16 24.58 -11.79
N LEU A 41 -5.56 23.99 -10.76
CA LEU A 41 -4.38 23.14 -10.93
C LEU A 41 -4.71 21.85 -11.70
N LEU A 42 -5.90 21.28 -11.52
CA LEU A 42 -6.36 20.13 -12.30
C LEU A 42 -6.58 20.53 -13.76
N GLU A 43 -7.28 21.62 -14.04
CA GLU A 43 -7.56 22.08 -15.41
C GLU A 43 -6.28 22.42 -16.17
N GLU A 44 -5.35 23.15 -15.56
CA GLU A 44 -4.16 23.71 -16.23
C GLU A 44 -2.93 22.80 -16.12
N GLY A 45 -2.81 22.00 -15.07
CA GLY A 45 -1.61 21.25 -14.74
C GLY A 45 -1.68 19.75 -14.98
N HIS A 46 -2.88 19.16 -15.04
CA HIS A 46 -3.06 17.74 -15.27
C HIS A 46 -2.58 17.31 -16.66
N TYR A 47 -2.04 16.12 -16.79
CA TYR A 47 -1.52 15.56 -18.05
C TYR A 47 -2.48 15.69 -19.24
N THR A 48 -3.78 15.53 -19.02
CA THR A 48 -4.78 15.58 -20.10
C THR A 48 -5.15 17.00 -20.52
N HIS A 49 -4.85 18.03 -19.71
CA HIS A 49 -5.33 19.41 -19.91
C HIS A 49 -6.84 19.48 -20.22
N HIS A 50 -7.61 18.58 -19.59
CA HIS A 50 -9.05 18.53 -19.79
C HIS A 50 -9.70 19.69 -19.01
N PRO A 51 -10.53 20.52 -19.67
CA PRO A 51 -11.22 21.60 -18.96
C PRO A 51 -12.24 21.05 -17.97
N LEU A 52 -12.45 21.75 -16.87
CA LEU A 52 -13.59 21.54 -15.99
C LEU A 52 -14.86 21.86 -16.76
N ASN A 53 -15.74 20.87 -16.93
CA ASN A 53 -17.00 20.99 -17.69
C ASN A 53 -18.05 20.00 -17.16
N ASP A 54 -19.24 20.00 -17.76
CA ASP A 54 -20.36 19.12 -17.41
C ASP A 54 -20.01 17.63 -17.38
N GLU A 55 -19.04 17.17 -18.22
CA GLU A 55 -18.60 15.78 -18.22
C GLU A 55 -17.80 15.46 -16.95
N VAL A 56 -16.89 16.36 -16.58
CA VAL A 56 -16.13 16.25 -15.32
C VAL A 56 -17.09 16.36 -14.13
N SER A 57 -18.07 17.28 -14.16
CA SER A 57 -19.10 17.39 -13.12
C SER A 57 -19.80 16.06 -12.85
N LYS A 58 -20.20 15.34 -13.89
CA LYS A 58 -20.88 14.04 -13.76
C LYS A 58 -19.98 12.98 -13.11
N LYS A 59 -18.72 12.87 -13.57
CA LYS A 59 -17.74 11.95 -12.99
C LYS A 59 -17.45 12.29 -11.54
N PHE A 60 -17.27 13.58 -11.26
CA PHE A 60 -17.00 14.12 -9.94
C PHE A 60 -18.15 13.81 -8.96
N LEU A 61 -19.40 14.12 -9.35
CA LEU A 61 -20.56 13.80 -8.51
C LEU A 61 -20.63 12.29 -8.23
N THR A 62 -20.50 11.46 -9.26
CA THR A 62 -20.52 10.00 -9.10
C THR A 62 -19.41 9.53 -8.16
N GLY A 63 -18.18 10.01 -8.34
CA GLY A 63 -17.05 9.68 -7.46
C GLY A 63 -17.29 10.07 -6.02
N TYR A 64 -17.83 11.28 -5.76
CA TYR A 64 -18.11 11.73 -4.42
C TYR A 64 -19.21 10.92 -3.71
N LEU A 65 -20.26 10.56 -4.44
CA LEU A 65 -21.33 9.70 -3.92
C LEU A 65 -20.79 8.29 -3.57
N GLU A 66 -19.88 7.76 -4.38
CA GLU A 66 -19.23 6.46 -4.12
C GLU A 66 -18.22 6.51 -2.98
N ILE A 67 -17.48 7.59 -2.81
CA ILE A 67 -16.61 7.78 -1.64
C ILE A 67 -17.44 7.74 -0.35
N LEU A 68 -18.62 8.37 -0.34
CA LEU A 68 -19.50 8.38 0.82
C LEU A 68 -20.22 7.05 1.03
N ASP A 69 -20.67 6.39 -0.03
CA ASP A 69 -21.49 5.17 0.01
C ASP A 69 -20.99 4.13 -0.99
N PHE A 70 -19.74 3.67 -0.78
CA PHE A 70 -19.06 2.70 -1.63
C PHE A 70 -19.86 1.42 -1.90
N SER A 71 -20.57 0.93 -0.89
CA SER A 71 -21.37 -0.29 -0.97
C SER A 71 -22.79 -0.07 -1.48
N HIS A 72 -23.19 1.15 -1.84
CA HIS A 72 -24.54 1.51 -2.29
C HIS A 72 -25.64 1.03 -1.33
N LEU A 73 -25.51 1.38 -0.05
CA LEU A 73 -26.41 0.89 1.02
C LEU A 73 -27.11 2.01 1.78
N PHE A 74 -26.55 3.22 1.81
CA PHE A 74 -27.10 4.33 2.60
C PHE A 74 -28.00 5.25 1.79
N PHE A 75 -27.54 5.68 0.61
CA PHE A 75 -28.39 6.45 -0.30
C PHE A 75 -29.46 5.58 -0.94
N THR A 76 -30.55 6.21 -1.35
CA THR A 76 -31.54 5.60 -2.25
C THR A 76 -31.39 6.18 -3.66
N GLN A 77 -31.94 5.48 -4.67
CA GLN A 77 -31.95 5.98 -6.05
C GLN A 77 -32.58 7.36 -6.14
N LYS A 78 -33.59 7.65 -5.30
CA LYS A 78 -34.22 8.97 -5.22
C LYS A 78 -33.23 10.07 -4.78
N ASP A 79 -32.31 9.76 -3.87
CA ASP A 79 -31.29 10.73 -3.46
C ASP A 79 -30.30 10.97 -4.61
N ILE A 80 -29.89 9.90 -5.28
CA ILE A 80 -29.00 9.96 -6.45
C ILE A 80 -29.62 10.79 -7.57
N ASP A 81 -30.90 10.56 -7.89
CA ASP A 81 -31.64 11.32 -8.91
C ASP A 81 -31.73 12.80 -8.54
N ALA A 82 -32.00 13.11 -7.27
CA ALA A 82 -32.08 14.48 -6.77
C ALA A 82 -30.72 15.20 -6.85
N PHE A 83 -29.62 14.53 -6.47
CA PHE A 83 -28.26 15.08 -6.59
C PHE A 83 -27.86 15.25 -8.06
N THR A 84 -28.16 14.28 -8.91
CA THR A 84 -27.88 14.36 -10.35
C THR A 84 -28.63 15.51 -11.01
N ALA A 85 -29.89 15.70 -10.67
CA ALA A 85 -30.69 16.83 -11.19
C ALA A 85 -30.18 18.19 -10.72
N LYS A 86 -29.62 18.26 -9.50
CA LYS A 86 -29.17 19.53 -8.90
C LYS A 86 -27.71 19.84 -9.24
N TYR A 87 -26.85 18.86 -9.27
CA TYR A 87 -25.40 19.03 -9.30
C TYR A 87 -24.69 18.37 -10.49
N GLY A 88 -25.41 17.56 -11.27
CA GLY A 88 -24.78 16.74 -12.33
C GLY A 88 -24.03 17.52 -13.40
N THR A 89 -24.32 18.82 -13.57
CA THR A 89 -23.69 19.68 -14.57
C THR A 89 -23.29 21.07 -14.01
N THR A 90 -23.09 21.16 -12.69
CA THR A 90 -22.78 22.46 -12.07
C THR A 90 -21.60 22.42 -11.10
N LEU A 91 -21.08 21.24 -10.77
CA LEU A 91 -19.98 21.13 -9.81
C LEU A 91 -18.67 21.73 -10.32
N ASP A 92 -18.44 21.71 -11.64
CA ASP A 92 -17.31 22.38 -12.30
C ASP A 92 -17.39 23.91 -12.09
N ASP A 93 -18.54 24.51 -12.33
CA ASP A 93 -18.78 25.94 -12.09
C ASP A 93 -18.64 26.28 -10.61
N ASP A 94 -19.22 25.46 -9.72
CA ASP A 94 -19.15 25.65 -8.27
C ASP A 94 -17.68 25.67 -7.79
N ILE A 95 -16.86 24.72 -8.21
CA ILE A 95 -15.43 24.68 -7.87
C ILE A 95 -14.68 25.90 -8.38
N LEU A 96 -14.91 26.30 -9.65
CA LEU A 96 -14.27 27.48 -10.24
C LEU A 96 -14.70 28.79 -9.59
N LEU A 97 -15.84 28.79 -8.91
CA LEU A 97 -16.30 29.90 -8.07
C LEU A 97 -15.87 29.77 -6.60
N GLY A 98 -15.25 28.66 -6.21
CA GLY A 98 -14.90 28.34 -4.81
C GLY A 98 -16.12 28.04 -3.95
N ASN A 99 -17.22 27.61 -4.54
CA ASN A 99 -18.45 27.25 -3.84
C ASN A 99 -18.39 25.77 -3.40
N LEU A 100 -18.20 25.53 -2.11
CA LEU A 100 -18.14 24.19 -1.51
C LEU A 100 -19.44 23.73 -0.86
N LYS A 101 -20.55 24.49 -1.03
CA LYS A 101 -21.85 24.10 -0.47
C LYS A 101 -22.32 22.72 -0.92
N PRO A 102 -22.12 22.28 -2.19
CA PRO A 102 -22.51 20.94 -2.61
C PRO A 102 -21.89 19.84 -1.74
N ALA A 103 -20.62 19.96 -1.35
CA ALA A 103 -19.95 19.00 -0.48
C ALA A 103 -20.72 18.81 0.83
N HIS A 104 -21.03 19.90 1.52
CA HIS A 104 -21.72 19.87 2.81
C HIS A 104 -23.19 19.43 2.70
N GLU A 105 -23.88 19.85 1.64
CA GLU A 105 -25.29 19.48 1.44
C GLU A 105 -25.44 17.97 1.16
N ILE A 106 -24.59 17.40 0.33
CA ILE A 106 -24.59 15.96 0.05
C ILE A 106 -24.19 15.18 1.32
N PHE A 107 -23.13 15.62 2.00
CA PHE A 107 -22.68 14.99 3.24
C PHE A 107 -23.76 15.02 4.34
N ALA A 108 -24.49 16.11 4.49
CA ALA A 108 -25.57 16.21 5.47
C ALA A 108 -26.71 15.20 5.20
N VAL A 109 -27.02 14.92 3.93
CA VAL A 109 -27.99 13.87 3.57
C VAL A 109 -27.41 12.50 3.89
N PHE A 110 -26.15 12.22 3.57
CA PHE A 110 -25.46 11.00 3.92
C PHE A 110 -25.48 10.75 5.43
N GLN A 111 -25.05 11.71 6.23
CA GLN A 111 -25.05 11.63 7.68
C GLN A 111 -26.44 11.28 8.23
N LYS A 112 -27.48 11.95 7.72
CA LYS A 112 -28.86 11.66 8.14
C LYS A 112 -29.31 10.24 7.74
N ARG A 113 -28.88 9.77 6.57
CA ARG A 113 -29.14 8.38 6.12
C ARG A 113 -28.50 7.37 7.06
N VAL A 114 -27.24 7.61 7.44
CA VAL A 114 -26.52 6.75 8.40
C VAL A 114 -27.18 6.78 9.78
N GLU A 115 -27.52 7.95 10.31
CA GLU A 115 -28.23 8.08 11.60
C GLU A 115 -29.52 7.24 11.63
N ASN A 116 -30.35 7.39 10.60
CA ASN A 116 -31.59 6.65 10.50
C ASN A 116 -31.34 5.14 10.38
N ARG A 117 -30.31 4.76 9.63
CA ARG A 117 -29.95 3.35 9.43
C ARG A 117 -29.45 2.71 10.72
N VAL A 118 -28.54 3.34 11.43
CA VAL A 118 -28.01 2.84 12.72
C VAL A 118 -29.14 2.69 13.75
N LYS A 119 -30.09 3.61 13.77
CA LYS A 119 -31.28 3.47 14.63
C LYS A 119 -32.08 2.20 14.30
N LYS A 120 -32.35 1.93 13.00
CA LYS A 120 -33.05 0.72 12.55
C LYS A 120 -32.26 -0.56 12.86
N ILE A 121 -30.94 -0.53 12.69
CA ILE A 121 -30.05 -1.66 13.00
C ILE A 121 -30.15 -2.02 14.49
N LYS A 122 -30.13 -1.04 15.40
CA LYS A 122 -30.29 -1.27 16.84
C LYS A 122 -31.64 -1.89 17.23
N GLU A 123 -32.66 -1.67 16.44
CA GLU A 123 -33.96 -2.33 16.63
C GLU A 123 -33.93 -3.75 16.05
N LEU A 124 -33.26 -3.91 14.89
CA LEU A 124 -33.19 -5.17 14.16
C LEU A 124 -32.37 -6.24 14.90
N VAL A 125 -31.22 -5.89 15.47
CA VAL A 125 -30.35 -6.83 16.21
C VAL A 125 -30.98 -7.40 17.48
N LYS A 126 -32.08 -6.79 17.98
CA LYS A 126 -32.86 -7.28 19.13
C LYS A 126 -33.88 -8.32 18.74
N GLN A 127 -34.19 -8.47 17.45
CA GLN A 127 -35.14 -9.42 16.94
C GLN A 127 -34.50 -10.81 16.77
N PRO A 128 -35.19 -11.89 17.08
CA PRO A 128 -34.67 -13.22 16.79
C PRO A 128 -34.56 -13.42 15.28
N MET A 129 -33.38 -13.81 14.80
CA MET A 129 -33.17 -14.19 13.41
C MET A 129 -33.06 -15.68 13.24
N GLU A 130 -33.76 -16.22 12.24
CA GLU A 130 -33.68 -17.63 11.86
C GLU A 130 -32.77 -17.77 10.62
N PHE A 131 -31.74 -18.61 10.75
CA PHE A 131 -30.74 -18.83 9.69
C PHE A 131 -31.00 -20.15 8.94
N LYS A 132 -32.24 -20.34 8.51
CA LYS A 132 -32.68 -21.57 7.83
C LYS A 132 -33.15 -21.38 6.40
N SER A 133 -33.16 -20.11 5.94
CA SER A 133 -33.56 -19.79 4.56
C SER A 133 -32.47 -20.17 3.57
N ASN A 134 -32.85 -20.37 2.31
CA ASN A 134 -31.88 -20.53 1.20
C ASN A 134 -31.52 -19.20 0.55
N GLU A 135 -31.76 -18.11 1.25
CA GLU A 135 -31.42 -16.76 0.77
C GLU A 135 -29.90 -16.55 0.77
N THR A 136 -29.45 -15.71 -0.13
CA THR A 136 -28.04 -15.32 -0.26
C THR A 136 -27.93 -13.82 -0.33
N VAL A 137 -26.86 -13.27 0.21
CA VAL A 137 -26.57 -11.84 0.16
C VAL A 137 -25.34 -11.58 -0.71
N LEU A 138 -25.32 -10.45 -1.42
CA LEU A 138 -24.14 -9.99 -2.16
C LEU A 138 -23.04 -9.58 -1.16
N LEU A 139 -21.83 -10.09 -1.36
CA LEU A 139 -20.64 -9.70 -0.60
C LEU A 139 -20.18 -8.30 -0.98
N ASN A 140 -19.95 -8.08 -2.27
CA ASN A 140 -19.55 -6.79 -2.81
C ASN A 140 -20.69 -6.19 -3.63
N ARG A 141 -21.15 -5.00 -3.24
CA ARG A 141 -22.24 -4.26 -3.88
C ARG A 141 -21.78 -3.05 -4.69
N GLN A 142 -20.49 -2.78 -4.79
CA GLN A 142 -19.95 -1.61 -5.49
C GLN A 142 -20.49 -1.43 -6.92
N LYS A 143 -20.77 -2.54 -7.61
CA LYS A 143 -21.35 -2.53 -8.98
C LYS A 143 -22.87 -2.69 -9.00
N ALA A 144 -23.51 -2.88 -7.83
CA ALA A 144 -24.95 -3.00 -7.75
C ALA A 144 -25.63 -1.60 -7.75
N PRO A 145 -26.87 -1.47 -8.21
CA PRO A 145 -27.59 -0.21 -8.12
C PRO A 145 -27.87 0.17 -6.66
N TRP A 146 -28.04 1.47 -6.39
CA TRP A 146 -28.59 1.93 -5.11
C TRP A 146 -30.01 1.39 -4.94
N PRO A 147 -30.47 1.14 -3.69
CA PRO A 147 -31.83 0.71 -3.45
C PRO A 147 -32.82 1.76 -3.97
N LYS A 148 -33.87 1.32 -4.66
CA LYS A 148 -34.84 2.20 -5.28
C LYS A 148 -35.60 3.06 -4.28
N ASP A 149 -35.83 2.51 -3.08
CA ASP A 149 -36.59 3.13 -2.01
C ASP A 149 -36.17 2.58 -0.63
N GLU A 150 -36.78 3.12 0.45
CA GLU A 150 -36.51 2.71 1.83
C GLU A 150 -36.87 1.24 2.10
N ALA A 151 -37.85 0.68 1.42
CA ALA A 151 -38.27 -0.71 1.64
C ALA A 151 -37.21 -1.69 1.13
N GLU A 152 -36.66 -1.43 -0.08
CA GLU A 152 -35.56 -2.22 -0.61
C GLU A 152 -34.29 -2.02 0.22
N ALA A 153 -33.99 -0.78 0.66
CA ALA A 153 -32.88 -0.52 1.57
C ALA A 153 -33.04 -1.28 2.89
N ASP A 154 -34.25 -1.33 3.46
CA ASP A 154 -34.50 -2.08 4.71
C ASP A 154 -34.26 -3.57 4.53
N GLN A 155 -34.64 -4.16 3.39
CA GLN A 155 -34.38 -5.56 3.09
C GLN A 155 -32.88 -5.84 2.94
N LEU A 156 -32.14 -5.01 2.18
CA LEU A 156 -30.70 -5.15 2.01
C LEU A 156 -29.96 -5.09 3.35
N TRP A 157 -30.39 -4.20 4.23
CA TRP A 157 -29.81 -4.08 5.56
C TRP A 157 -30.20 -5.23 6.48
N HIS A 158 -31.42 -5.75 6.37
CA HIS A 158 -31.83 -6.95 7.08
C HIS A 158 -30.89 -8.12 6.72
N ASP A 159 -30.67 -8.34 5.44
CA ASP A 159 -29.85 -9.45 4.95
C ASP A 159 -28.37 -9.27 5.35
N ARG A 160 -27.84 -8.03 5.28
CA ARG A 160 -26.49 -7.72 5.76
C ARG A 160 -26.33 -8.00 7.25
N ILE A 161 -27.23 -7.51 8.08
CA ILE A 161 -27.19 -7.73 9.53
C ILE A 161 -27.39 -9.22 9.86
N ALA A 162 -28.24 -9.93 9.11
CA ALA A 162 -28.37 -11.37 9.25
C ALA A 162 -27.03 -12.08 8.98
N ASN A 163 -26.33 -11.71 7.91
CA ASN A 163 -25.00 -12.27 7.62
C ASN A 163 -24.00 -11.95 8.73
N GLU A 164 -23.92 -10.69 9.20
CA GLU A 164 -23.01 -10.31 10.30
C GLU A 164 -23.30 -11.09 11.59
N LEU A 165 -24.58 -11.23 11.97
CA LEU A 165 -24.96 -12.01 13.15
C LEU A 165 -24.68 -13.50 12.98
N LEU A 166 -24.82 -14.05 11.76
CA LEU A 166 -24.48 -15.43 11.47
C LEU A 166 -22.97 -15.66 11.56
N GLN A 167 -22.17 -14.74 11.06
CA GLN A 167 -20.70 -14.79 11.21
C GLN A 167 -20.28 -14.82 12.69
N GLU A 168 -20.84 -13.92 13.51
CA GLU A 168 -20.55 -13.89 14.95
C GLU A 168 -21.04 -15.16 15.67
N LYS A 169 -22.15 -15.76 15.23
CA LYS A 169 -22.67 -17.02 15.76
C LYS A 169 -21.77 -18.22 15.44
N LEU A 170 -21.10 -18.19 14.29
CA LEU A 170 -20.19 -19.24 13.84
C LEU A 170 -18.76 -19.06 14.40
N ALA A 171 -18.44 -17.94 15.02
CA ALA A 171 -17.14 -17.69 15.64
C ALA A 171 -16.86 -18.70 16.77
N GLU A 172 -15.65 -19.28 16.80
CA GLU A 172 -15.27 -20.31 17.80
C GLU A 172 -15.18 -19.77 19.23
N HIS A 173 -14.75 -18.52 19.38
CA HIS A 173 -14.52 -17.89 20.68
C HIS A 173 -15.12 -16.48 20.72
N PRO A 174 -16.46 -16.36 20.74
CA PRO A 174 -17.10 -15.06 20.79
C PRO A 174 -16.75 -14.34 22.10
N ILE A 175 -16.16 -13.13 21.97
CA ILE A 175 -15.79 -12.31 23.12
C ILE A 175 -17.03 -11.72 23.79
N GLU A 176 -18.06 -11.42 22.99
CA GLU A 176 -19.35 -10.87 23.40
C GLU A 176 -20.49 -11.47 22.56
N PRO A 177 -21.75 -11.34 23.00
CA PRO A 177 -22.90 -11.71 22.17
C PRO A 177 -22.91 -10.94 20.84
N GLY A 178 -23.09 -11.63 19.71
CA GLY A 178 -23.11 -11.06 18.36
C GLY A 178 -23.92 -9.77 18.21
N PRO A 179 -25.18 -9.69 18.72
CA PRO A 179 -25.98 -8.46 18.68
C PRO A 179 -25.28 -7.24 19.29
N LYS A 180 -24.54 -7.41 20.40
CA LYS A 180 -23.78 -6.31 21.02
C LYS A 180 -22.57 -5.88 20.20
N LEU A 181 -21.88 -6.84 19.58
CA LEU A 181 -20.74 -6.55 18.69
C LEU A 181 -21.20 -5.75 17.48
N VAL A 182 -22.29 -6.17 16.83
CA VAL A 182 -22.87 -5.47 15.69
C VAL A 182 -23.33 -4.06 16.09
N GLU A 183 -24.09 -3.93 17.21
CA GLU A 183 -24.52 -2.62 17.71
C GLU A 183 -23.32 -1.69 17.96
N ARG A 184 -22.25 -2.17 18.61
CA ARG A 184 -21.05 -1.41 18.90
C ARG A 184 -20.29 -0.98 17.61
N ARG A 185 -20.25 -1.84 16.58
CA ARG A 185 -19.65 -1.54 15.27
C ARG A 185 -20.36 -0.35 14.63
N TYR A 186 -21.68 -0.37 14.55
CA TYR A 186 -22.45 0.73 13.94
C TYR A 186 -22.51 1.98 14.80
N ASP A 187 -22.43 1.87 16.13
CA ASP A 187 -22.26 3.03 17.01
C ASP A 187 -20.93 3.73 16.79
N ARG A 188 -19.84 2.96 16.57
CA ARG A 188 -18.53 3.52 16.24
C ARG A 188 -18.57 4.22 14.89
N MET A 189 -19.12 3.58 13.88
CA MET A 189 -19.31 4.17 12.55
C MET A 189 -20.07 5.50 12.63
N LEU A 190 -21.18 5.55 13.36
CA LEU A 190 -21.97 6.76 13.53
C LEU A 190 -21.16 7.87 14.24
N ARG A 191 -20.41 7.53 15.29
CA ARG A 191 -19.53 8.51 15.94
C ARG A 191 -18.49 9.06 14.98
N ASN A 192 -17.80 8.21 14.23
CA ASN A 192 -16.79 8.65 13.25
C ASN A 192 -17.39 9.65 12.25
N ILE A 193 -18.59 9.36 11.71
CA ILE A 193 -19.26 10.25 10.76
C ILE A 193 -19.67 11.59 11.41
N HIS A 194 -20.07 11.59 12.69
CA HIS A 194 -20.37 12.82 13.42
C HIS A 194 -19.12 13.65 13.74
N GLU A 195 -17.95 13.03 13.83
CA GLU A 195 -16.68 13.68 14.08
C GLU A 195 -16.03 14.24 12.80
N GLU A 196 -16.56 13.87 11.61
CA GLU A 196 -16.12 14.45 10.34
C GLU A 196 -16.42 15.96 10.31
N ASP A 197 -15.37 16.75 10.47
CA ASP A 197 -15.48 18.20 10.43
C ASP A 197 -15.59 18.73 8.98
N SER A 198 -15.77 20.06 8.84
CA SER A 198 -15.91 20.70 7.53
C SER A 198 -14.67 20.51 6.65
N GLU A 199 -13.48 20.40 7.22
CA GLU A 199 -12.23 20.24 6.51
C GLU A 199 -12.11 18.82 5.92
N GLU A 200 -12.47 17.79 6.69
CA GLU A 200 -12.54 16.41 6.22
C GLU A 200 -13.57 16.22 5.10
N GLN A 201 -14.77 16.84 5.25
CA GLN A 201 -15.80 16.80 4.19
C GLN A 201 -15.30 17.42 2.88
N VAL A 202 -14.58 18.56 2.97
CA VAL A 202 -13.97 19.21 1.81
C VAL A 202 -12.87 18.34 1.22
N LYS A 203 -12.07 17.66 2.04
CA LYS A 203 -11.06 16.72 1.57
C LYS A 203 -11.67 15.62 0.71
N LEU A 204 -12.67 14.89 1.22
CA LEU A 204 -13.36 13.83 0.46
C LEU A 204 -13.94 14.34 -0.86
N TYR A 205 -14.45 15.57 -0.86
CA TYR A 205 -14.99 16.19 -2.05
C TYR A 205 -13.91 16.54 -3.08
N LEU A 206 -12.77 17.09 -2.63
CA LEU A 206 -11.65 17.42 -3.51
C LEU A 206 -10.92 16.17 -4.03
N ASP A 207 -10.90 15.08 -3.24
CA ASP A 207 -10.41 13.77 -3.71
C ASP A 207 -11.27 13.24 -4.86
N ALA A 208 -12.60 13.28 -4.72
CA ALA A 208 -13.51 12.91 -5.80
C ALA A 208 -13.29 13.73 -7.07
N LEU A 209 -13.04 15.03 -6.92
CA LEU A 209 -12.71 15.92 -8.05
C LEU A 209 -11.38 15.49 -8.71
N ALA A 210 -10.33 15.30 -7.93
CA ALA A 210 -9.02 14.91 -8.46
C ALA A 210 -9.09 13.55 -9.18
N GLN A 211 -9.77 12.57 -8.56
CA GLN A 211 -9.97 11.23 -9.12
C GLN A 211 -10.90 11.19 -10.35
N SER A 212 -11.65 12.27 -10.62
CA SER A 212 -12.42 12.39 -11.86
C SER A 212 -11.53 12.54 -13.11
N TYR A 213 -10.28 12.97 -12.94
CA TYR A 213 -9.26 13.11 -13.99
C TYR A 213 -8.45 11.83 -14.20
N ASP A 214 -7.97 11.22 -13.12
CA ASP A 214 -7.27 9.94 -13.09
C ASP A 214 -7.20 9.36 -11.67
N PRO A 215 -7.03 8.05 -11.48
CA PRO A 215 -7.11 7.43 -10.15
C PRO A 215 -5.93 7.74 -9.22
N HIS A 216 -4.91 8.44 -9.67
CA HIS A 216 -3.67 8.73 -8.94
C HIS A 216 -3.50 10.20 -8.57
N SER A 217 -4.37 11.07 -9.06
CA SER A 217 -4.47 12.46 -8.61
C SER A 217 -5.33 12.52 -7.36
N GLU A 218 -4.83 13.19 -6.31
CA GLU A 218 -5.52 13.31 -5.02
C GLU A 218 -5.18 14.62 -4.31
N TYR A 219 -6.09 15.12 -3.50
CA TYR A 219 -5.84 16.22 -2.59
C TYR A 219 -5.32 15.68 -1.26
N LEU A 220 -4.12 16.10 -0.89
CA LEU A 220 -3.51 15.76 0.39
C LEU A 220 -3.77 16.89 1.39
N SER A 221 -4.47 16.62 2.47
CA SER A 221 -4.52 17.55 3.60
C SER A 221 -3.11 17.81 4.15
N ALA A 222 -2.93 18.79 5.02
CA ALA A 222 -1.64 19.04 5.66
C ALA A 222 -1.13 17.80 6.43
N SER A 223 -2.05 17.04 7.03
CA SER A 223 -1.77 15.78 7.72
C SER A 223 -1.30 14.69 6.74
N ASP A 224 -2.00 14.52 5.62
CA ASP A 224 -1.66 13.52 4.60
C ASP A 224 -0.33 13.82 3.91
N LEU A 225 -0.07 15.10 3.59
CA LEU A 225 1.21 15.53 3.04
C LEU A 225 2.36 15.20 3.99
N LYS A 226 2.15 15.40 5.30
CA LYS A 226 3.14 15.04 6.30
C LYS A 226 3.35 13.53 6.40
N ASN A 227 2.27 12.74 6.36
CA ASN A 227 2.36 11.28 6.34
C ASN A 227 3.07 10.79 5.07
N PHE A 228 2.75 11.36 3.91
CA PHE A 228 3.45 11.08 2.67
C PHE A 228 4.96 11.34 2.78
N SER A 229 5.35 12.49 3.34
CA SER A 229 6.76 12.85 3.56
C SER A 229 7.46 11.88 4.53
N ILE A 230 6.76 11.43 5.58
CA ILE A 230 7.26 10.42 6.53
C ILE A 230 7.52 9.09 5.82
N ASN A 231 6.58 8.62 5.04
CA ASN A 231 6.69 7.34 4.32
C ASN A 231 7.80 7.39 3.25
N MET A 232 7.93 8.51 2.56
CA MET A 232 9.00 8.70 1.57
C MET A 232 10.38 8.86 2.22
N GLY A 233 10.48 9.55 3.34
CA GLY A 233 11.75 9.80 4.04
C GLY A 233 12.14 8.73 5.06
N LEU A 234 11.26 7.75 5.31
CA LEU A 234 11.39 6.72 6.34
C LEU A 234 11.79 7.28 7.72
N SER A 235 11.24 8.44 8.06
CA SER A 235 11.60 9.16 9.27
C SER A 235 10.42 10.01 9.75
N LEU A 236 10.17 9.99 11.04
CA LEU A 236 9.15 10.84 11.68
C LEU A 236 9.68 11.46 12.96
N VAL A 237 9.09 12.59 13.37
CA VAL A 237 9.37 13.17 14.68
C VAL A 237 8.21 12.89 15.64
N GLY A 238 8.51 12.14 16.69
CA GLY A 238 7.49 11.72 17.66
C GLY A 238 8.07 10.99 18.87
N ILE A 239 7.29 10.07 19.40
CA ILE A 239 7.70 9.25 20.58
C ILE A 239 8.14 7.83 20.21
N GLY A 240 7.87 7.34 18.98
CA GLY A 240 8.19 5.98 18.56
C GLY A 240 7.29 4.92 19.18
N ALA A 241 5.99 5.11 19.07
CA ALA A 241 4.99 4.13 19.46
C ALA A 241 3.99 3.95 18.32
N MET A 242 3.67 2.71 17.97
CA MET A 242 2.55 2.35 17.12
C MET A 242 1.30 2.27 17.98
N LEU A 243 0.23 2.86 17.51
CA LEU A 243 -1.02 2.98 18.24
C LEU A 243 -2.15 2.29 17.47
N ARG A 244 -3.06 1.66 18.23
CA ARG A 244 -4.31 1.12 17.72
C ARG A 244 -5.48 1.66 18.53
N SER A 245 -6.61 1.91 17.88
CA SER A 245 -7.85 2.24 18.60
C SER A 245 -8.45 0.99 19.21
N GLU A 246 -8.65 0.98 20.54
CA GLU A 246 -9.27 -0.13 21.26
C GLU A 246 -10.15 0.42 22.40
N ASP A 247 -11.45 0.13 22.34
CA ASP A 247 -12.44 0.56 23.36
C ASP A 247 -12.40 2.06 23.69
N GLY A 248 -12.25 2.90 22.66
CA GLY A 248 -12.18 4.36 22.83
C GLY A 248 -10.85 4.89 23.33
N TYR A 249 -9.81 4.07 23.44
CA TYR A 249 -8.47 4.47 23.82
C TYR A 249 -7.47 4.27 22.68
N ALA A 250 -6.46 5.12 22.62
CA ALA A 250 -5.27 4.85 21.83
C ALA A 250 -4.36 3.90 22.63
N LYS A 251 -4.33 2.62 22.27
CA LYS A 251 -3.53 1.57 22.89
C LYS A 251 -2.17 1.47 22.20
N ILE A 252 -1.11 1.29 22.98
CA ILE A 252 0.23 1.02 22.48
C ILE A 252 0.26 -0.41 21.93
N GLU A 253 0.42 -0.55 20.64
CA GLU A 253 0.53 -1.84 19.96
C GLU A 253 1.97 -2.33 19.91
N SER A 254 2.91 -1.43 19.54
CA SER A 254 4.33 -1.71 19.55
C SER A 254 5.16 -0.46 19.84
N LEU A 255 6.44 -0.64 20.14
CA LEU A 255 7.40 0.43 20.37
C LEU A 255 8.54 0.32 19.36
N VAL A 256 8.80 1.41 18.65
CA VAL A 256 9.87 1.48 17.65
C VAL A 256 11.23 1.39 18.33
N ALA A 257 12.10 0.50 17.86
CA ALA A 257 13.43 0.28 18.42
C ALA A 257 14.27 1.57 18.40
N GLY A 258 14.83 1.94 19.55
CA GLY A 258 15.62 3.17 19.75
C GLY A 258 14.80 4.44 19.87
N GLY A 259 13.47 4.39 19.73
CA GLY A 259 12.60 5.55 19.91
C GLY A 259 12.48 6.02 21.37
N PRO A 260 12.08 7.28 21.62
CA PRO A 260 11.94 7.86 22.97
C PRO A 260 11.06 7.03 23.91
N ALA A 261 9.96 6.45 23.42
CA ALA A 261 9.06 5.62 24.21
C ALA A 261 9.77 4.36 24.71
N GLN A 262 10.44 3.61 23.82
CA GLN A 262 11.18 2.40 24.16
C GLN A 262 12.35 2.73 25.10
N THR A 263 13.18 3.71 24.73
CA THR A 263 14.39 4.09 25.49
C THR A 263 14.04 4.57 26.90
N SER A 264 12.89 5.21 27.10
CA SER A 264 12.44 5.65 28.42
C SER A 264 12.14 4.48 29.35
N GLY A 265 11.77 3.31 28.83
CA GLY A 265 11.32 2.14 29.58
C GLY A 265 10.05 2.34 30.40
N ARG A 266 9.41 3.54 30.30
CA ARG A 266 8.25 3.93 31.10
C ARG A 266 6.92 3.63 30.44
N LEU A 267 6.87 3.61 29.08
CA LEU A 267 5.74 3.24 28.27
C LEU A 267 5.90 1.78 27.83
N LYS A 268 4.83 1.01 27.84
CA LYS A 268 4.84 -0.42 27.51
C LYS A 268 3.76 -0.76 26.50
N VAL A 269 3.97 -1.85 25.77
CA VAL A 269 2.95 -2.46 24.92
C VAL A 269 1.71 -2.81 25.76
N GLY A 270 0.53 -2.53 25.22
CA GLY A 270 -0.73 -2.70 25.92
C GLY A 270 -1.18 -1.53 26.81
N ASP A 271 -0.30 -0.54 27.08
CA ASP A 271 -0.69 0.67 27.79
C ASP A 271 -1.71 1.46 26.96
N ARG A 272 -2.70 2.11 27.63
CA ARG A 272 -3.77 2.88 26.98
C ARG A 272 -3.63 4.36 27.33
N ILE A 273 -3.60 5.22 26.32
CA ILE A 273 -3.50 6.69 26.50
C ILE A 273 -4.90 7.25 26.69
N SER A 274 -5.10 7.98 27.78
CA SER A 274 -6.38 8.63 28.11
C SER A 274 -6.36 10.15 27.92
N ALA A 275 -5.19 10.80 28.02
CA ALA A 275 -5.04 12.23 27.77
C ALA A 275 -3.61 12.58 27.35
N VAL A 276 -3.47 13.67 26.60
CA VAL A 276 -2.20 14.19 26.08
C VAL A 276 -2.04 15.66 26.47
N ALA A 277 -0.82 16.07 26.84
CA ALA A 277 -0.51 17.47 27.13
C ALA A 277 0.79 17.92 26.46
N GLN A 278 0.82 19.15 25.98
CA GLN A 278 1.98 19.78 25.35
C GLN A 278 2.83 20.52 26.42
N GLY A 279 4.04 20.04 26.68
CA GLY A 279 4.94 20.67 27.66
C GLY A 279 4.28 20.82 29.03
N SER A 280 4.08 22.04 29.48
CA SER A 280 3.42 22.39 30.78
C SER A 280 1.92 22.69 30.65
N LYS A 281 1.32 22.60 29.43
CA LYS A 281 -0.11 22.90 29.23
C LYS A 281 -0.99 21.85 29.90
N ASP A 282 -2.28 22.14 30.07
CA ASP A 282 -3.27 21.22 30.61
C ASP A 282 -3.42 19.98 29.70
N PHE A 283 -3.90 18.89 30.31
CA PHE A 283 -4.20 17.66 29.57
C PHE A 283 -5.48 17.82 28.73
N VAL A 284 -5.40 17.39 27.48
CA VAL A 284 -6.55 17.20 26.59
C VAL A 284 -6.97 15.75 26.71
N ASP A 285 -8.22 15.48 27.02
CA ASP A 285 -8.80 14.13 27.00
C ASP A 285 -8.85 13.62 25.55
N VAL A 286 -8.29 12.44 25.29
CA VAL A 286 -8.24 11.83 23.97
C VAL A 286 -9.05 10.52 23.90
N ARG A 287 -9.86 10.22 24.92
CA ARG A 287 -10.77 9.08 24.90
C ARG A 287 -11.87 9.31 23.90
N ASP A 288 -12.22 8.26 23.20
CA ASP A 288 -13.21 8.26 22.10
C ASP A 288 -12.85 9.20 20.91
N MET A 289 -11.69 9.86 20.93
CA MET A 289 -11.17 10.66 19.82
C MET A 289 -10.64 9.76 18.71
N ARG A 290 -10.83 10.14 17.45
CA ARG A 290 -10.23 9.46 16.30
C ARG A 290 -8.71 9.33 16.48
N LEU A 291 -8.16 8.17 16.05
CA LEU A 291 -6.75 7.85 16.29
C LEU A 291 -5.78 8.82 15.60
N ASP A 292 -6.11 9.27 14.39
CA ASP A 292 -5.34 10.30 13.66
C ASP A 292 -5.23 11.60 14.45
N LYS A 293 -6.31 12.09 15.04
CA LYS A 293 -6.32 13.28 15.89
C LYS A 293 -5.50 13.08 17.18
N VAL A 294 -5.55 11.86 17.77
CA VAL A 294 -4.68 11.53 18.91
C VAL A 294 -3.21 11.54 18.51
N VAL A 295 -2.88 10.97 17.35
CA VAL A 295 -1.51 10.95 16.81
C VAL A 295 -1.01 12.36 16.54
N GLU A 296 -1.83 13.26 16.00
CA GLU A 296 -1.49 14.69 15.83
C GLU A 296 -1.12 15.36 17.17
N GLN A 297 -1.86 15.07 18.26
CA GLN A 297 -1.54 15.58 19.59
C GLN A 297 -0.22 15.01 20.13
N ILE A 298 0.12 13.78 19.79
CA ILE A 298 1.36 13.13 20.26
C ILE A 298 2.57 13.58 19.45
N ARG A 299 2.44 13.74 18.12
CA ARG A 299 3.50 14.27 17.23
C ARG A 299 3.79 15.73 17.53
N GLY A 300 4.91 16.24 17.04
CA GLY A 300 5.31 17.65 17.19
C GLY A 300 6.76 17.89 16.84
N LYS A 301 7.29 19.09 17.14
CA LYS A 301 8.67 19.45 16.80
C LYS A 301 9.69 18.66 17.63
N LYS A 302 10.81 18.27 17.01
CA LYS A 302 11.94 17.59 17.65
C LYS A 302 12.43 18.39 18.88
N GLY A 303 12.74 17.71 19.98
CA GLY A 303 13.19 18.29 21.24
C GLY A 303 12.08 18.85 22.13
N THR A 304 10.82 18.86 21.69
CA THR A 304 9.69 19.31 22.53
C THR A 304 9.18 18.18 23.43
N LYS A 305 8.61 18.57 24.58
CA LYS A 305 8.06 17.63 25.56
C LYS A 305 6.58 17.36 25.28
N VAL A 306 6.19 16.08 25.41
CA VAL A 306 4.81 15.63 25.45
C VAL A 306 4.60 14.85 26.75
N ARG A 307 3.46 15.06 27.42
CA ARG A 307 3.06 14.29 28.60
C ARG A 307 1.82 13.46 28.23
N LEU A 308 1.89 12.20 28.56
CA LEU A 308 0.82 11.24 28.33
C LEU A 308 0.24 10.82 29.67
N LEU A 309 -1.08 10.85 29.81
CA LEU A 309 -1.79 10.24 30.93
C LEU A 309 -2.20 8.83 30.50
N VAL A 310 -1.59 7.84 31.11
CA VAL A 310 -1.63 6.45 30.64
C VAL A 310 -2.27 5.55 31.68
N ILE A 311 -3.11 4.60 31.23
CA ILE A 311 -3.57 3.45 32.01
C ILE A 311 -2.61 2.31 31.71
N PRO A 312 -1.80 1.83 32.67
CA PRO A 312 -0.89 0.72 32.43
C PRO A 312 -1.64 -0.56 32.08
N ALA A 313 -1.10 -1.36 31.14
CA ALA A 313 -1.66 -2.68 30.81
C ALA A 313 -1.71 -3.63 32.03
N SER A 314 -0.79 -3.43 32.98
CA SER A 314 -0.72 -4.20 34.24
C SER A 314 -1.58 -3.65 35.37
N ALA A 315 -2.37 -2.59 35.14
CA ALA A 315 -3.20 -1.98 36.18
C ALA A 315 -4.32 -2.92 36.61
N ALA A 316 -4.33 -3.26 37.88
CA ALA A 316 -5.43 -4.06 38.47
C ALA A 316 -6.75 -3.27 38.55
N ASP A 317 -6.65 -1.94 38.68
CA ASP A 317 -7.76 -1.00 38.72
C ASP A 317 -7.73 -0.11 37.46
N PRO A 318 -8.78 -0.14 36.59
CA PRO A 318 -8.90 0.74 35.44
C PRO A 318 -8.88 2.24 35.76
N ALA A 319 -9.06 2.64 37.02
CA ALA A 319 -8.93 4.02 37.47
C ALA A 319 -7.46 4.47 37.65
N GLN A 320 -6.53 3.53 37.70
CA GLN A 320 -5.11 3.85 37.88
C GLN A 320 -4.58 4.62 36.66
N ARG A 321 -3.95 5.77 36.91
CA ARG A 321 -3.34 6.64 35.91
C ARG A 321 -1.87 6.90 36.23
N LYS A 322 -1.06 6.97 35.18
CA LYS A 322 0.36 7.32 35.27
C LYS A 322 0.69 8.43 34.28
N THR A 323 1.30 9.49 34.72
CA THR A 323 1.83 10.52 33.82
C THR A 323 3.22 10.11 33.34
N ILE A 324 3.40 10.07 32.02
CA ILE A 324 4.69 9.79 31.38
C ILE A 324 5.07 11.01 30.54
N GLU A 325 6.22 11.60 30.86
CA GLU A 325 6.80 12.70 30.08
C GLU A 325 7.85 12.12 29.14
N LEU A 326 7.74 12.46 27.84
CA LEU A 326 8.68 12.06 26.79
C LEU A 326 9.15 13.31 26.03
N VAL A 327 10.37 13.26 25.54
CA VAL A 327 10.92 14.27 24.62
C VAL A 327 10.83 13.69 23.22
N ARG A 328 10.19 14.41 22.30
CA ARG A 328 10.09 13.99 20.90
C ARG A 328 11.45 13.99 20.23
N ASP A 329 11.74 12.95 19.49
CA ASP A 329 12.96 12.83 18.67
C ASP A 329 12.63 12.28 17.28
N GLU A 330 13.61 12.32 16.40
CA GLU A 330 13.56 11.69 15.11
C GLU A 330 13.62 10.17 15.25
N ILE A 331 12.69 9.49 14.62
CA ILE A 331 12.51 8.05 14.66
C ILE A 331 12.67 7.55 13.24
N LYS A 332 13.59 6.62 13.04
CA LYS A 332 13.81 5.98 11.74
C LYS A 332 12.93 4.74 11.62
N LEU A 333 12.24 4.61 10.50
CA LEU A 333 11.39 3.45 10.18
C LEU A 333 12.24 2.34 9.55
N LYS A 334 13.09 1.70 10.37
CA LYS A 334 14.10 0.73 9.91
C LYS A 334 13.49 -0.51 9.26
N ASP A 335 12.31 -0.92 9.68
CA ASP A 335 11.62 -2.10 9.15
C ASP A 335 11.15 -1.89 7.70
N GLN A 336 11.05 -0.63 7.26
CA GLN A 336 10.73 -0.24 5.89
C GLN A 336 11.96 0.05 5.02
N GLU A 337 13.18 -0.08 5.57
CA GLU A 337 14.41 0.05 4.80
C GLU A 337 14.69 -1.18 3.93
N ALA A 338 15.46 -0.99 2.87
CA ALA A 338 16.00 -2.11 2.10
C ALA A 338 16.83 -3.02 3.01
N ARG A 339 16.68 -4.34 2.85
CA ARG A 339 17.44 -5.35 3.58
C ARG A 339 17.82 -6.49 2.65
N ALA A 340 18.80 -7.28 3.05
CA ALA A 340 19.20 -8.45 2.29
C ALA A 340 19.33 -9.68 3.19
N ASP A 341 19.10 -10.84 2.59
CA ASP A 341 19.36 -12.13 3.20
C ASP A 341 20.39 -12.89 2.33
N ILE A 342 21.27 -13.63 2.97
CA ILE A 342 22.17 -14.57 2.34
C ILE A 342 21.65 -15.96 2.62
N ILE A 343 21.24 -16.65 1.56
CA ILE A 343 20.60 -17.96 1.63
C ILE A 343 21.59 -19.00 1.15
N ILE A 344 21.90 -19.96 2.03
CA ILE A 344 22.78 -21.10 1.70
C ILE A 344 21.89 -22.31 1.53
N LYS A 345 21.84 -22.83 0.31
CA LYS A 345 21.11 -24.05 -0.05
C LYS A 345 21.98 -24.95 -0.92
N LYS A 346 21.56 -26.18 -1.19
CA LYS A 346 22.21 -27.04 -2.16
C LYS A 346 21.74 -26.69 -3.58
N ASP A 347 22.68 -26.68 -4.53
CA ASP A 347 22.37 -26.65 -5.95
C ASP A 347 21.89 -28.03 -6.42
N ARG A 348 21.54 -28.14 -7.72
CA ARG A 348 21.09 -29.41 -8.33
C ARG A 348 22.13 -30.55 -8.26
N ASP A 349 23.40 -30.23 -8.14
CA ASP A 349 24.49 -31.18 -8.04
C ASP A 349 24.82 -31.54 -6.58
N GLY A 350 24.06 -31.00 -5.60
CA GLY A 350 24.24 -31.22 -4.16
C GLY A 350 25.33 -30.35 -3.51
N ASN A 351 25.90 -29.37 -4.24
CA ASN A 351 26.94 -28.50 -3.69
C ASN A 351 26.29 -27.28 -3.00
N PRO A 352 26.90 -26.77 -1.90
CA PRO A 352 26.38 -25.56 -1.27
C PRO A 352 26.57 -24.35 -2.19
N ILE A 353 25.47 -23.59 -2.41
CA ILE A 353 25.44 -22.33 -3.16
C ILE A 353 24.98 -21.20 -2.25
N LYS A 354 25.61 -20.02 -2.35
CA LYS A 354 25.21 -18.80 -1.65
C LYS A 354 24.43 -17.91 -2.60
N LEU A 355 23.19 -17.64 -2.28
CA LEU A 355 22.33 -16.73 -3.05
C LEU A 355 22.00 -15.50 -2.22
N GLY A 356 21.99 -14.33 -2.84
CA GLY A 356 21.52 -13.09 -2.25
C GLY A 356 20.03 -12.90 -2.50
N TRP A 357 19.30 -12.45 -1.49
CA TRP A 357 17.92 -12.03 -1.58
C TRP A 357 17.82 -10.61 -1.04
N LEU A 358 17.46 -9.63 -1.88
CA LEU A 358 17.32 -8.24 -1.51
C LEU A 358 15.84 -7.88 -1.52
N THR A 359 15.28 -7.57 -0.35
CA THR A 359 13.90 -7.07 -0.22
C THR A 359 13.93 -5.55 -0.29
N LEU A 360 13.17 -4.99 -1.20
CA LEU A 360 13.01 -3.55 -1.40
C LEU A 360 11.54 -3.16 -1.22
N PRO A 361 11.11 -2.64 -0.07
CA PRO A 361 9.70 -2.31 0.20
C PRO A 361 9.17 -1.15 -0.63
N SER A 362 10.00 -0.11 -0.89
CA SER A 362 9.63 1.04 -1.72
C SER A 362 10.86 1.73 -2.29
N PHE A 363 10.68 2.60 -3.28
CA PHE A 363 11.73 3.51 -3.77
C PHE A 363 11.71 4.80 -2.96
N TYR A 364 12.10 4.69 -1.69
CA TYR A 364 12.10 5.78 -0.74
C TYR A 364 13.21 6.80 -1.00
N ALA A 365 12.91 8.07 -0.73
CA ALA A 365 13.86 9.18 -0.81
C ALA A 365 13.46 10.29 0.16
N ASP A 366 14.43 10.87 0.86
CA ASP A 366 14.19 12.10 1.60
C ASP A 366 14.25 13.28 0.62
N MET A 367 13.09 13.85 0.32
CA MET A 367 12.94 14.92 -0.66
C MET A 367 13.54 16.25 -0.18
N ASP A 368 13.61 16.49 1.12
CA ASP A 368 14.06 17.76 1.69
C ASP A 368 15.56 17.80 1.93
N SER A 369 16.12 16.78 2.58
CA SER A 369 17.51 16.77 3.03
C SER A 369 18.42 15.90 2.17
N HIS A 370 17.88 15.06 1.29
CA HIS A 370 18.60 14.07 0.45
C HIS A 370 19.51 13.12 1.25
N LYS A 371 19.24 12.94 2.54
CA LYS A 371 20.01 12.07 3.43
C LYS A 371 19.67 10.61 3.27
N LYS A 372 18.39 10.29 3.00
CA LYS A 372 17.91 8.95 2.78
C LYS A 372 17.74 8.71 1.27
N SER A 373 18.26 7.59 0.77
CA SER A 373 18.23 7.23 -0.64
C SER A 373 18.25 5.72 -0.76
N THR A 374 17.26 5.16 -1.43
CA THR A 374 17.17 3.74 -1.79
C THR A 374 18.43 3.27 -2.51
N THR A 375 18.91 4.02 -3.48
CA THR A 375 20.11 3.69 -4.28
C THR A 375 21.34 3.55 -3.42
N LYS A 376 21.56 4.47 -2.48
CA LYS A 376 22.71 4.41 -1.56
C LYS A 376 22.63 3.20 -0.64
N ASP A 377 21.47 2.93 -0.11
CA ASP A 377 21.24 1.82 0.82
C ASP A 377 21.43 0.47 0.10
N VAL A 378 20.83 0.31 -1.09
CA VAL A 378 21.01 -0.89 -1.91
C VAL A 378 22.46 -1.07 -2.36
N LEU A 379 23.16 0.01 -2.76
CA LEU A 379 24.57 -0.06 -3.09
C LEU A 379 25.40 -0.61 -1.92
N ALA A 380 25.15 -0.16 -0.70
CA ALA A 380 25.85 -0.61 0.47
C ALA A 380 25.55 -2.11 0.74
N LEU A 381 24.29 -2.55 0.62
CA LEU A 381 23.90 -3.95 0.72
C LEU A 381 24.58 -4.81 -0.35
N LEU A 382 24.60 -4.37 -1.61
CA LEU A 382 25.29 -5.07 -2.71
C LEU A 382 26.80 -5.22 -2.46
N GLN A 383 27.46 -4.21 -1.90
CA GLN A 383 28.87 -4.30 -1.51
C GLN A 383 29.10 -5.35 -0.43
N ARG A 384 28.17 -5.46 0.55
CA ARG A 384 28.24 -6.53 1.55
C ARG A 384 28.03 -7.90 0.91
N LEU A 385 27.01 -8.09 0.09
CA LEU A 385 26.72 -9.34 -0.60
C LEU A 385 27.88 -9.79 -1.48
N LYS A 386 28.55 -8.88 -2.16
CA LYS A 386 29.79 -9.17 -2.94
C LYS A 386 30.93 -9.65 -2.03
N ARG A 387 31.14 -9.04 -0.87
CA ARG A 387 32.13 -9.51 0.13
C ARG A 387 31.85 -10.95 0.59
N GLU A 388 30.56 -11.31 0.70
CA GLU A 388 30.12 -12.66 1.06
C GLU A 388 30.18 -13.66 -0.11
N LYS A 389 30.52 -13.19 -1.32
CA LYS A 389 30.68 -13.99 -2.54
C LYS A 389 29.41 -14.74 -2.93
N ILE A 390 28.27 -14.04 -3.00
CA ILE A 390 27.04 -14.61 -3.53
C ILE A 390 27.23 -15.01 -5.00
N SER A 391 26.59 -16.09 -5.42
CA SER A 391 26.64 -16.60 -6.80
C SER A 391 25.58 -15.98 -7.70
N GLY A 392 24.49 -15.48 -7.14
CA GLY A 392 23.36 -14.86 -7.82
C GLY A 392 22.56 -13.99 -6.86
N LEU A 393 21.69 -13.12 -7.40
CA LEU A 393 20.89 -12.17 -6.65
C LEU A 393 19.42 -12.21 -7.11
N VAL A 394 18.51 -12.25 -6.15
CA VAL A 394 17.08 -11.88 -6.34
C VAL A 394 16.85 -10.50 -5.78
N ILE A 395 16.09 -9.67 -6.50
CA ILE A 395 15.50 -8.45 -5.98
C ILE A 395 13.99 -8.67 -5.87
N ASP A 396 13.47 -8.66 -4.63
CA ASP A 396 12.06 -8.87 -4.34
C ASP A 396 11.32 -7.53 -4.30
N LEU A 397 10.41 -7.34 -5.24
CA LEU A 397 9.53 -6.17 -5.40
C LEU A 397 8.05 -6.52 -5.23
N ARG A 398 7.70 -7.72 -4.77
CA ARG A 398 6.30 -8.20 -4.73
C ARG A 398 5.32 -7.23 -4.03
N ARG A 399 5.78 -6.51 -3.02
CA ARG A 399 4.97 -5.55 -2.24
C ARG A 399 5.42 -4.10 -2.43
N ASN A 400 6.09 -3.80 -3.54
CA ASN A 400 6.67 -2.48 -3.79
C ASN A 400 5.78 -1.67 -4.75
N GLY A 401 4.93 -0.80 -4.20
CA GLY A 401 4.04 0.10 -4.97
C GLY A 401 4.76 1.25 -5.70
N GLY A 402 6.09 1.31 -5.64
CA GLY A 402 6.87 2.35 -6.33
C GLY A 402 7.54 3.33 -5.39
N GLY A 403 7.54 4.61 -5.74
CA GLY A 403 8.18 5.72 -5.01
C GLY A 403 8.87 6.71 -5.93
N SER A 404 10.08 7.15 -5.58
CA SER A 404 10.83 8.17 -6.32
C SER A 404 11.27 7.70 -7.72
N LEU A 405 10.90 8.47 -8.73
CA LEU A 405 11.38 8.28 -10.11
C LEU A 405 12.91 8.38 -10.20
N GLU A 406 13.51 9.32 -9.49
CA GLU A 406 14.96 9.52 -9.49
C GLU A 406 15.69 8.32 -8.89
N GLU A 407 15.14 7.75 -7.81
CA GLU A 407 15.68 6.52 -7.20
C GLU A 407 15.52 5.31 -8.15
N ALA A 408 14.40 5.20 -8.87
CA ALA A 408 14.25 4.13 -9.86
C ALA A 408 15.30 4.21 -10.96
N ILE A 409 15.59 5.40 -11.46
CA ILE A 409 16.63 5.64 -12.49
C ILE A 409 18.01 5.29 -11.94
N SER A 410 18.37 5.85 -10.78
CA SER A 410 19.70 5.70 -10.18
C SER A 410 19.96 4.26 -9.71
N LEU A 411 18.94 3.62 -9.13
CA LEU A 411 19.03 2.22 -8.69
C LEU A 411 19.24 1.26 -9.87
N THR A 412 18.52 1.50 -10.97
CA THR A 412 18.66 0.70 -12.20
C THR A 412 20.09 0.77 -12.73
N GLY A 413 20.73 1.95 -12.65
CA GLY A 413 22.12 2.19 -13.03
C GLY A 413 23.15 1.35 -12.27
N LEU A 414 22.81 0.78 -11.10
CA LEU A 414 23.71 -0.14 -10.38
C LEU A 414 23.93 -1.47 -11.11
N PHE A 415 23.13 -1.81 -12.14
CA PHE A 415 23.11 -3.12 -12.79
C PHE A 415 23.56 -3.10 -14.26
N PHE A 416 23.76 -1.95 -14.89
CA PHE A 416 24.33 -1.82 -16.23
C PHE A 416 25.13 -0.50 -16.37
N LYS A 417 25.97 -0.39 -17.41
CA LYS A 417 26.98 0.68 -17.49
C LYS A 417 26.42 2.08 -17.59
N SER A 418 25.48 2.29 -18.47
CA SER A 418 24.87 3.60 -18.75
C SER A 418 23.82 3.43 -19.84
N GLY A 419 22.94 4.36 -19.97
CA GLY A 419 21.94 4.41 -21.03
C GLY A 419 20.58 4.84 -20.53
N PRO A 420 19.59 4.90 -21.45
CA PRO A 420 18.23 5.22 -21.12
C PRO A 420 17.65 4.22 -20.10
N VAL A 421 16.93 4.72 -19.11
CA VAL A 421 16.20 3.90 -18.13
C VAL A 421 14.71 3.98 -18.36
N VAL A 422 14.21 5.17 -18.62
CA VAL A 422 12.80 5.45 -18.81
C VAL A 422 12.63 6.65 -19.74
N GLN A 423 11.54 6.68 -20.48
CA GLN A 423 11.08 7.83 -21.24
C GLN A 423 9.85 8.43 -20.57
N THR A 424 9.73 9.75 -20.54
CA THR A 424 8.54 10.44 -20.03
C THR A 424 7.99 11.39 -21.08
N LYS A 425 6.66 11.54 -21.10
CA LYS A 425 5.95 12.45 -22.01
C LYS A 425 4.91 13.23 -21.21
N GLY A 426 5.02 14.54 -21.22
CA GLY A 426 4.02 15.45 -20.64
C GLY A 426 2.95 15.85 -21.66
N ALA A 427 2.03 16.70 -21.24
CA ALA A 427 0.95 17.22 -22.08
C ALA A 427 1.42 17.96 -23.36
N ASN A 428 2.64 18.46 -23.37
CA ASN A 428 3.25 19.11 -24.54
C ASN A 428 3.78 18.12 -25.60
N GLU A 429 3.48 16.84 -25.46
CA GLU A 429 3.86 15.74 -26.34
C GLU A 429 5.39 15.55 -26.51
N ARG A 430 6.21 16.29 -25.76
CA ARG A 430 7.65 16.14 -25.81
C ARG A 430 8.11 14.94 -25.00
N VAL A 431 8.81 14.02 -25.67
CA VAL A 431 9.45 12.88 -25.02
C VAL A 431 10.80 13.32 -24.41
N VAL A 432 10.97 13.03 -23.12
CA VAL A 432 12.22 13.22 -22.39
C VAL A 432 12.78 11.83 -22.03
N ILE A 433 14.04 11.60 -22.35
CA ILE A 433 14.73 10.34 -22.06
C ILE A 433 15.59 10.54 -20.81
N SER A 434 15.27 9.82 -19.75
CA SER A 434 16.08 9.81 -18.53
C SER A 434 17.09 8.67 -18.58
N THR A 435 18.35 9.01 -18.35
CA THR A 435 19.48 8.09 -18.45
C THR A 435 20.21 8.01 -17.12
N ASP A 436 20.80 6.85 -16.83
CA ASP A 436 21.82 6.77 -15.79
C ASP A 436 23.13 7.37 -16.31
N PRO A 437 23.68 8.40 -15.65
CA PRO A 437 24.93 9.04 -16.06
C PRO A 437 26.16 8.32 -15.54
N ASP A 438 26.05 7.42 -14.55
CA ASP A 438 27.18 6.74 -13.93
C ASP A 438 27.55 5.47 -14.73
N PRO A 439 28.78 5.37 -15.26
CA PRO A 439 29.22 4.15 -15.94
C PRO A 439 29.62 3.00 -15.01
N GLY A 440 29.49 3.19 -13.70
CA GLY A 440 29.80 2.19 -12.68
C GLY A 440 28.76 1.09 -12.64
N ILE A 441 29.18 -0.15 -12.44
CA ILE A 441 28.29 -1.31 -12.19
C ILE A 441 28.57 -1.83 -10.80
N ALA A 442 27.54 -1.85 -9.95
CA ALA A 442 27.65 -2.37 -8.60
C ALA A 442 27.55 -3.91 -8.61
N TYR A 443 26.67 -4.46 -9.46
CA TYR A 443 26.45 -5.90 -9.56
C TYR A 443 26.24 -6.34 -11.01
N ASP A 444 27.07 -7.27 -11.49
CA ASP A 444 27.09 -7.79 -12.86
C ASP A 444 26.82 -9.31 -12.96
N GLY A 445 26.55 -9.98 -11.82
CA GLY A 445 26.25 -11.42 -11.75
C GLY A 445 24.81 -11.76 -12.19
N PRO A 446 24.45 -13.07 -12.15
CA PRO A 446 23.09 -13.54 -12.42
C PRO A 446 22.05 -12.82 -11.55
N LEU A 447 20.98 -12.31 -12.20
CA LEU A 447 19.97 -11.46 -11.56
C LEU A 447 18.56 -11.90 -11.93
N VAL A 448 17.73 -12.04 -10.91
CA VAL A 448 16.28 -12.24 -11.01
C VAL A 448 15.57 -11.09 -10.32
N VAL A 449 14.50 -10.59 -10.88
CA VAL A 449 13.59 -9.64 -10.23
C VAL A 449 12.26 -10.34 -10.03
N LEU A 450 11.84 -10.43 -8.78
CA LEU A 450 10.55 -11.02 -8.41
C LEU A 450 9.51 -9.90 -8.25
N THR A 451 8.41 -10.00 -9.00
CA THR A 451 7.34 -9.01 -9.07
C THR A 451 5.97 -9.61 -8.82
N SER A 452 5.00 -8.79 -8.46
CA SER A 452 3.59 -9.19 -8.36
C SER A 452 2.66 -8.10 -8.92
N ARG A 453 1.35 -8.32 -8.89
CA ARG A 453 0.35 -7.28 -9.20
C ARG A 453 0.44 -6.04 -8.31
N GLN A 454 1.09 -6.13 -7.15
CA GLN A 454 1.33 -4.98 -6.27
C GLN A 454 2.62 -4.21 -6.63
N SER A 455 3.44 -4.73 -7.53
CA SER A 455 4.62 -4.02 -8.04
C SER A 455 4.19 -2.94 -9.02
N ALA A 456 4.29 -1.67 -8.65
CA ALA A 456 3.75 -0.55 -9.43
C ALA A 456 4.78 0.57 -9.68
N SER A 457 4.55 1.40 -10.72
CA SER A 457 5.24 2.68 -10.94
C SER A 457 6.77 2.54 -11.02
N ALA A 458 7.54 3.05 -10.04
CA ALA A 458 9.00 2.96 -9.99
C ALA A 458 9.52 1.52 -10.06
N SER A 459 8.79 0.54 -9.46
CA SER A 459 9.09 -0.88 -9.58
C SER A 459 8.97 -1.37 -11.03
N GLU A 460 7.97 -0.86 -11.75
CA GLU A 460 7.75 -1.20 -13.17
C GLU A 460 8.81 -0.57 -14.06
N ILE A 461 9.25 0.65 -13.75
CA ILE A 461 10.38 1.31 -14.45
C ILE A 461 11.65 0.45 -14.29
N PHE A 462 11.96 0.04 -13.06
CA PHE A 462 13.12 -0.77 -12.75
C PHE A 462 13.08 -2.14 -13.45
N ALA A 463 11.98 -2.89 -13.28
CA ALA A 463 11.82 -4.20 -13.88
C ALA A 463 11.82 -4.15 -15.41
N ALA A 464 11.08 -3.18 -16.01
CA ALA A 464 11.01 -3.01 -17.46
C ALA A 464 12.37 -2.67 -18.06
N ALA A 465 13.13 -1.76 -17.46
CA ALA A 465 14.45 -1.40 -17.96
C ALA A 465 15.39 -2.62 -17.96
N LEU A 466 15.47 -3.36 -16.84
CA LEU A 466 16.31 -4.55 -16.75
C LEU A 466 15.89 -5.65 -17.73
N GLN A 467 14.59 -5.82 -17.98
CA GLN A 467 14.07 -6.76 -18.98
C GLN A 467 14.43 -6.31 -20.39
N ASP A 468 14.20 -5.06 -20.74
CA ASP A 468 14.50 -4.51 -22.08
C ASP A 468 15.98 -4.62 -22.45
N TYR A 469 16.84 -4.40 -21.47
CA TYR A 469 18.29 -4.61 -21.63
C TYR A 469 18.68 -6.11 -21.70
N GLY A 470 17.80 -7.03 -21.32
CA GLY A 470 18.16 -8.44 -21.15
C GLY A 470 19.13 -8.66 -19.99
N ARG A 471 19.03 -7.85 -18.93
CA ARG A 471 19.93 -7.88 -17.77
C ARG A 471 19.44 -8.78 -16.65
N ALA A 472 18.14 -8.94 -16.50
CA ALA A 472 17.51 -9.76 -15.46
C ALA A 472 16.39 -10.62 -16.05
N VAL A 473 16.10 -11.74 -15.39
CA VAL A 473 14.89 -12.53 -15.60
C VAL A 473 13.82 -11.98 -14.66
N ILE A 474 12.65 -11.67 -15.20
CA ILE A 474 11.48 -11.22 -14.43
C ILE A 474 10.62 -12.44 -14.10
N VAL A 475 10.36 -12.65 -12.82
CA VAL A 475 9.60 -13.79 -12.27
C VAL A 475 8.44 -13.25 -11.44
N GLY A 476 7.32 -13.94 -11.39
CA GLY A 476 6.18 -13.59 -10.51
C GLY A 476 4.83 -13.74 -11.18
N ASP A 477 3.89 -12.85 -10.85
CA ASP A 477 2.54 -12.81 -11.44
C ASP A 477 2.61 -12.63 -12.96
N THR A 478 1.51 -12.86 -13.65
CA THR A 478 1.45 -12.70 -15.12
C THR A 478 1.94 -11.33 -15.59
N SER A 479 1.69 -10.29 -14.78
CA SER A 479 2.21 -8.95 -14.99
C SER A 479 2.23 -8.15 -13.68
N THR A 480 2.92 -7.03 -13.68
CA THR A 480 2.86 -6.04 -12.58
C THR A 480 1.55 -5.26 -12.63
N PHE A 481 1.38 -4.26 -11.75
CA PHE A 481 0.15 -3.49 -11.57
C PHE A 481 -0.38 -2.81 -12.84
N GLY A 482 0.50 -2.19 -13.61
CA GLY A 482 0.15 -1.48 -14.85
C GLY A 482 0.01 0.03 -14.70
N LYS A 483 0.68 0.66 -13.73
CA LYS A 483 0.70 2.12 -13.59
C LYS A 483 1.79 2.73 -14.49
N GLY A 484 1.37 3.57 -15.43
CA GLY A 484 2.26 4.25 -16.38
C GLY A 484 2.29 5.78 -16.23
N THR A 485 1.93 6.32 -15.06
CA THR A 485 1.78 7.75 -14.81
C THR A 485 2.79 8.27 -13.77
N VAL A 486 3.20 9.54 -13.93
CA VAL A 486 4.09 10.25 -13.01
C VAL A 486 3.33 11.40 -12.35
N GLN A 487 3.36 11.43 -11.03
CA GLN A 487 2.77 12.49 -10.23
C GLN A 487 3.82 13.45 -9.70
N THR A 488 3.38 14.69 -9.45
CA THR A 488 4.12 15.69 -8.69
C THR A 488 3.28 16.17 -7.52
N ILE A 489 3.93 16.64 -6.47
CA ILE A 489 3.28 17.26 -5.30
C ILE A 489 3.33 18.77 -5.46
N LEU A 490 2.18 19.41 -5.53
CA LEU A 490 2.02 20.85 -5.63
C LEU A 490 1.42 21.40 -4.34
N GLU A 491 2.24 22.02 -3.50
CA GLU A 491 1.76 22.66 -2.27
C GLU A 491 0.80 23.81 -2.58
N ILE A 492 -0.43 23.72 -2.13
CA ILE A 492 -1.49 24.71 -2.41
C ILE A 492 -1.12 26.08 -1.85
N GLY A 493 -0.52 26.16 -0.67
CA GLY A 493 -0.10 27.42 -0.03
C GLY A 493 0.85 28.28 -0.87
N ARG A 494 1.54 27.71 -1.87
CA ARG A 494 2.35 28.49 -2.82
C ARG A 494 1.49 29.26 -3.80
N PHE A 495 0.31 28.76 -4.13
CA PHE A 495 -0.62 29.39 -5.07
C PHE A 495 -1.53 30.38 -4.36
N THR A 496 -2.06 30.05 -3.17
CA THR A 496 -2.87 30.93 -2.33
C THR A 496 -2.08 32.16 -1.85
N SER A 497 -0.78 32.02 -1.63
CA SER A 497 0.10 33.13 -1.20
C SER A 497 0.21 34.28 -2.22
N LEU A 498 -0.02 34.00 -3.50
CA LEU A 498 -0.13 35.03 -4.55
C LEU A 498 -1.39 35.88 -4.39
N LEU A 499 -2.40 35.38 -3.67
CA LEU A 499 -3.66 36.04 -3.38
C LEU A 499 -3.67 36.74 -2.01
N GLY A 500 -2.54 36.72 -1.27
CA GLY A 500 -2.35 37.48 -0.02
C GLY A 500 -2.52 36.71 1.28
N ASN A 501 -2.84 35.43 1.24
CA ASN A 501 -2.96 34.60 2.43
C ASN A 501 -1.86 33.52 2.44
N ARG A 502 -1.03 33.48 3.49
CA ARG A 502 -0.01 32.45 3.69
C ARG A 502 -0.47 31.50 4.81
N SER A 503 -1.11 30.41 4.48
CA SER A 503 -1.22 29.28 5.39
C SER A 503 -0.20 28.19 4.98
N GLN A 504 0.57 27.68 5.93
CA GLN A 504 1.40 26.49 5.70
C GLN A 504 0.58 25.19 5.76
N ASP A 505 -0.72 25.31 6.09
CA ASP A 505 -1.59 24.18 6.39
C ASP A 505 -2.63 23.93 5.26
N ASP A 506 -2.45 24.53 4.06
CA ASP A 506 -3.39 24.39 2.94
C ASP A 506 -3.29 23.03 2.21
N GLY A 507 -2.39 22.15 2.63
CA GLY A 507 -2.17 20.84 2.02
C GLY A 507 -1.49 20.94 0.64
N ALA A 508 -1.67 19.89 -0.18
CA ALA A 508 -1.06 19.77 -1.51
C ALA A 508 -1.98 19.02 -2.48
N LEU A 509 -1.79 19.25 -3.75
CA LEU A 509 -2.36 18.42 -4.82
C LEU A 509 -1.26 17.49 -5.35
N LYS A 510 -1.44 16.18 -5.20
CA LYS A 510 -0.69 15.17 -5.93
C LYS A 510 -1.33 15.05 -7.31
N LEU A 511 -0.61 15.44 -8.34
CA LEU A 511 -1.15 15.67 -9.68
C LEU A 511 -0.40 14.84 -10.71
N THR A 512 -1.11 14.12 -11.56
CA THR A 512 -0.55 13.42 -12.72
C THR A 512 -0.17 14.43 -13.79
N ILE A 513 1.14 14.54 -14.07
CA ILE A 513 1.72 15.53 -15.02
C ILE A 513 2.32 14.90 -16.26
N GLN A 514 2.68 13.63 -16.22
CA GLN A 514 3.33 12.91 -17.30
C GLN A 514 2.92 11.44 -17.31
N LYS A 515 3.10 10.80 -18.47
CA LYS A 515 3.19 9.34 -18.56
C LYS A 515 4.65 8.92 -18.74
N PHE A 516 4.94 7.68 -18.33
CA PHE A 516 6.24 7.09 -18.57
C PHE A 516 6.15 5.85 -19.47
N TYR A 517 7.26 5.56 -20.13
CA TYR A 517 7.37 4.52 -21.14
C TYR A 517 8.69 3.78 -20.96
N ARG A 518 8.67 2.52 -21.32
CA ARG A 518 9.84 1.65 -21.38
C ARG A 518 10.86 2.21 -22.38
N VAL A 519 12.10 1.82 -22.26
CA VAL A 519 13.11 2.16 -23.28
C VAL A 519 12.78 1.57 -24.64
N ALA A 520 12.05 0.45 -24.70
CA ALA A 520 11.51 -0.15 -25.91
C ALA A 520 10.32 0.61 -26.52
N GLY A 521 9.75 1.62 -25.85
CA GLY A 521 8.72 2.53 -26.36
C GLY A 521 7.30 2.29 -25.86
N GLY A 522 6.93 1.11 -25.39
CA GLY A 522 5.61 0.83 -24.83
C GLY A 522 5.45 1.41 -23.43
N SER A 523 4.23 1.83 -23.07
CA SER A 523 3.90 2.20 -21.67
C SER A 523 3.69 0.96 -20.81
N THR A 524 3.82 1.07 -19.49
CA THR A 524 3.32 0.09 -18.54
C THR A 524 1.83 0.28 -18.24
N GLN A 525 1.25 1.42 -18.61
CA GLN A 525 -0.16 1.76 -18.34
C GLN A 525 -1.11 0.66 -18.80
N LEU A 526 -1.95 0.17 -17.90
CA LEU A 526 -2.92 -0.93 -18.06
C LEU A 526 -2.30 -2.33 -18.30
N HIS A 527 -1.06 -2.42 -18.77
CA HIS A 527 -0.44 -3.69 -19.18
C HIS A 527 0.59 -4.21 -18.18
N GLY A 528 1.24 -3.32 -17.44
CA GLY A 528 2.34 -3.68 -16.55
C GLY A 528 3.59 -4.17 -17.29
N VAL A 529 4.44 -4.86 -16.54
CA VAL A 529 5.61 -5.59 -17.03
C VAL A 529 5.28 -7.08 -16.97
N ALA A 530 5.17 -7.73 -18.11
CA ALA A 530 4.92 -9.16 -18.17
C ALA A 530 6.12 -9.95 -17.66
N SER A 531 5.89 -10.95 -16.79
CA SER A 531 6.95 -11.82 -16.30
C SER A 531 7.48 -12.76 -17.40
N ASP A 532 8.79 -12.99 -17.40
CA ASP A 532 9.43 -13.99 -18.26
C ASP A 532 9.05 -15.40 -17.80
N ILE A 533 8.92 -15.59 -16.48
CA ILE A 533 8.50 -16.84 -15.84
C ILE A 533 7.36 -16.53 -14.88
N VAL A 534 6.19 -17.05 -15.17
CA VAL A 534 4.99 -16.86 -14.35
C VAL A 534 4.92 -17.94 -13.28
N LEU A 535 4.67 -17.53 -12.04
CA LEU A 535 4.37 -18.42 -10.92
C LEU A 535 2.90 -18.26 -10.50
N PRO A 536 2.21 -19.35 -10.09
CA PRO A 536 0.86 -19.24 -9.52
C PRO A 536 0.88 -18.48 -8.19
N THR A 537 0.03 -17.45 -8.05
CA THR A 537 -0.11 -16.65 -6.84
C THR A 537 -1.55 -16.23 -6.62
N LEU A 538 -1.94 -15.93 -5.37
CA LEU A 538 -3.28 -15.45 -5.05
C LEU A 538 -3.50 -13.98 -5.49
N THR A 539 -2.43 -13.24 -5.70
CA THR A 539 -2.48 -11.84 -6.14
C THR A 539 -2.64 -11.68 -7.66
N ASP A 540 -2.48 -12.76 -8.45
CA ASP A 540 -2.57 -12.69 -9.91
C ASP A 540 -4.02 -12.68 -10.41
N LEU A 541 -4.75 -11.64 -10.00
CA LEU A 541 -6.13 -11.38 -10.42
C LEU A 541 -6.22 -10.01 -11.10
N PRO A 542 -7.00 -9.89 -12.19
CA PRO A 542 -7.17 -8.62 -12.91
C PRO A 542 -7.69 -7.47 -12.06
N GLU A 543 -8.43 -7.79 -10.98
CA GLU A 543 -9.00 -6.84 -10.03
C GLU A 543 -7.94 -6.06 -9.25
N PHE A 544 -6.72 -6.57 -9.16
CA PHE A 544 -5.60 -5.92 -8.47
C PHE A 544 -4.72 -5.06 -9.39
N GLY A 545 -5.13 -4.78 -10.61
CA GLY A 545 -4.36 -3.98 -11.56
C GLY A 545 -4.99 -2.62 -11.86
N GLU A 546 -4.22 -1.77 -12.54
CA GLU A 546 -4.62 -0.43 -13.00
C GLU A 546 -5.93 -0.43 -13.78
N GLY A 547 -6.18 -1.48 -14.58
CA GLY A 547 -7.39 -1.62 -15.39
C GLY A 547 -8.69 -1.77 -14.59
N ALA A 548 -8.61 -2.09 -13.30
CA ALA A 548 -9.76 -2.14 -12.41
C ALA A 548 -10.15 -0.76 -11.84
N LEU A 549 -9.25 0.22 -11.91
CA LEU A 549 -9.47 1.56 -11.40
C LEU A 549 -10.31 2.40 -12.36
N LYS A 550 -11.23 3.19 -11.80
CA LYS A 550 -12.02 4.15 -12.58
C LYS A 550 -11.14 5.28 -13.08
N ASN A 551 -11.47 5.80 -14.26
CA ASN A 551 -10.75 6.90 -14.90
C ASN A 551 -9.24 6.63 -15.16
N ALA A 552 -8.81 5.36 -15.18
CA ALA A 552 -7.44 5.03 -15.57
C ALA A 552 -7.14 5.58 -16.98
N LEU A 553 -5.96 6.20 -17.14
CA LEU A 553 -5.57 6.76 -18.43
C LEU A 553 -5.33 5.65 -19.46
N PRO A 554 -5.63 5.88 -20.74
CA PRO A 554 -5.46 4.86 -21.78
C PRO A 554 -3.98 4.54 -22.02
N TYR A 555 -3.71 3.31 -22.51
CA TYR A 555 -2.41 2.91 -23.01
C TYR A 555 -2.01 3.70 -24.26
N ASP A 556 -0.73 4.04 -24.40
CA ASP A 556 -0.12 4.58 -25.63
C ASP A 556 1.38 4.23 -25.67
N GLU A 557 2.05 4.63 -26.77
CA GLU A 557 3.44 4.31 -27.04
C GLU A 557 4.22 5.55 -27.51
N VAL A 558 5.53 5.49 -27.35
CA VAL A 558 6.48 6.44 -27.92
C VAL A 558 7.54 5.67 -28.73
N PRO A 559 8.28 6.32 -29.64
CA PRO A 559 9.38 5.65 -30.33
C PRO A 559 10.41 5.09 -29.35
N PRO A 560 10.97 3.88 -29.63
CA PRO A 560 12.04 3.32 -28.81
C PRO A 560 13.23 4.25 -28.67
N ALA A 561 13.77 4.35 -27.46
CA ALA A 561 15.03 5.03 -27.23
C ALA A 561 16.20 4.26 -27.87
N LYS A 562 17.30 4.95 -28.14
CA LYS A 562 18.52 4.28 -28.62
C LYS A 562 19.24 3.64 -27.44
N TYR A 563 19.28 2.32 -27.36
CA TYR A 563 20.02 1.58 -26.35
C TYR A 563 20.64 0.32 -26.94
N SER A 564 21.60 -0.26 -26.24
CA SER A 564 22.23 -1.54 -26.61
C SER A 564 21.89 -2.58 -25.54
N LYS A 565 21.49 -3.76 -25.98
CA LYS A 565 21.27 -4.88 -25.05
C LYS A 565 22.54 -5.18 -24.26
N TRP A 566 22.38 -5.71 -23.08
CA TRP A 566 23.47 -6.14 -22.19
C TRP A 566 24.34 -7.17 -22.91
N SER A 567 25.63 -6.83 -23.08
CA SER A 567 26.54 -7.60 -23.95
C SER A 567 27.46 -8.56 -23.23
N ASN A 568 27.35 -8.68 -21.90
CA ASN A 568 28.09 -9.72 -21.19
C ASN A 568 27.46 -11.09 -21.51
N SER A 569 27.80 -11.63 -22.66
CA SER A 569 27.79 -13.01 -23.19
C SER A 569 26.93 -14.10 -22.53
N HIS A 570 26.09 -13.80 -21.54
CA HIS A 570 25.23 -14.77 -20.92
C HIS A 570 23.81 -14.59 -21.44
N SER A 571 23.35 -15.57 -22.22
CA SER A 571 21.93 -15.76 -22.46
C SER A 571 21.22 -15.85 -21.11
N LEU A 572 20.05 -15.24 -20.97
CA LEU A 572 19.20 -15.41 -19.78
C LEU A 572 18.55 -16.80 -19.71
N PHE A 573 18.72 -17.64 -20.74
CA PHE A 573 18.20 -19.02 -20.82
C PHE A 573 16.71 -19.14 -20.47
N ILE A 574 15.90 -18.13 -20.82
CA ILE A 574 14.50 -18.00 -20.38
C ILE A 574 13.69 -19.25 -20.69
N ASP A 575 13.77 -19.80 -21.91
CA ASP A 575 12.99 -20.98 -22.30
C ASP A 575 13.35 -22.21 -21.45
N GLU A 576 14.63 -22.44 -21.19
CA GLU A 576 15.11 -23.53 -20.35
C GLU A 576 14.69 -23.34 -18.87
N LEU A 577 14.85 -22.14 -18.34
CA LEU A 577 14.42 -21.80 -16.97
C LEU A 577 12.92 -21.98 -16.81
N LYS A 578 12.13 -21.52 -17.78
CA LYS A 578 10.67 -21.68 -17.80
C LYS A 578 10.25 -23.14 -17.81
N ALA A 579 10.89 -23.97 -18.64
CA ALA A 579 10.60 -25.41 -18.70
C ALA A 579 10.92 -26.11 -17.37
N ARG A 580 12.07 -25.77 -16.74
CA ARG A 580 12.46 -26.35 -15.45
C ARG A 580 11.54 -25.91 -14.32
N SER A 581 11.22 -24.62 -14.27
CA SER A 581 10.29 -24.07 -13.28
C SER A 581 8.91 -24.71 -13.42
N ALA A 582 8.37 -24.80 -14.61
CA ALA A 582 7.06 -25.43 -14.85
C ALA A 582 7.02 -26.88 -14.35
N ALA A 583 8.11 -27.65 -14.54
CA ALA A 583 8.18 -29.02 -14.04
C ALA A 583 8.19 -29.11 -12.51
N ARG A 584 8.89 -28.18 -11.82
CA ARG A 584 8.90 -28.12 -10.34
C ARG A 584 7.56 -27.65 -9.79
N VAL A 585 7.00 -26.57 -10.34
CA VAL A 585 5.67 -26.05 -9.95
C VAL A 585 4.59 -27.11 -10.08
N ALA A 586 4.61 -27.89 -11.17
CA ALA A 586 3.66 -28.99 -11.37
C ALA A 586 3.84 -30.17 -10.40
N ALA A 587 5.00 -30.32 -9.77
CA ALA A 587 5.28 -31.39 -8.82
C ALA A 587 5.18 -30.94 -7.35
N ASP A 588 5.16 -29.65 -7.08
CA ASP A 588 5.20 -29.08 -5.74
C ASP A 588 3.79 -29.00 -5.13
N PRO A 589 3.55 -29.64 -3.97
CA PRO A 589 2.27 -29.59 -3.29
C PRO A 589 1.84 -28.18 -2.85
N GLU A 590 2.75 -27.27 -2.53
CA GLU A 590 2.40 -25.91 -2.12
C GLU A 590 1.79 -25.14 -3.30
N PHE A 591 2.35 -25.25 -4.50
CA PHE A 591 1.72 -24.65 -5.67
C PHE A 591 0.38 -25.29 -6.02
N HIS A 592 0.17 -26.59 -5.74
CA HIS A 592 -1.16 -27.18 -5.86
C HIS A 592 -2.14 -26.53 -4.91
N TYR A 593 -1.75 -26.26 -3.66
CA TYR A 593 -2.61 -25.57 -2.70
C TYR A 593 -2.91 -24.13 -3.15
N VAL A 594 -1.92 -23.40 -3.64
CA VAL A 594 -2.12 -22.06 -4.19
C VAL A 594 -3.12 -22.08 -5.35
N MET A 595 -2.97 -23.02 -6.32
CA MET A 595 -3.89 -23.14 -7.45
C MET A 595 -5.32 -23.48 -7.01
N GLU A 596 -5.47 -24.38 -6.04
CA GLU A 596 -6.79 -24.69 -5.48
C GLU A 596 -7.43 -23.47 -4.80
N ASP A 597 -6.65 -22.68 -4.09
CA ASP A 597 -7.15 -21.47 -3.40
C ASP A 597 -7.47 -20.36 -4.41
N MET A 598 -6.68 -20.21 -5.48
CA MET A 598 -6.99 -19.33 -6.62
C MET A 598 -8.33 -19.69 -7.27
N ASP A 599 -8.58 -20.97 -7.52
CA ASP A 599 -9.84 -21.42 -8.14
C ASP A 599 -11.05 -21.15 -7.22
N ARG A 600 -10.87 -21.35 -5.90
CA ARG A 600 -11.93 -21.02 -4.91
C ARG A 600 -12.17 -19.51 -4.85
N LEU A 601 -11.09 -18.72 -4.82
CA LEU A 601 -11.19 -17.26 -4.77
C LEU A 601 -11.90 -16.72 -6.02
N ARG A 602 -11.51 -17.18 -7.22
CA ARG A 602 -12.20 -16.83 -8.47
C ARG A 602 -13.68 -17.17 -8.42
N LYS A 603 -14.01 -18.39 -7.99
CA LYS A 603 -15.41 -18.80 -7.86
C LYS A 603 -16.17 -17.91 -6.88
N LYS A 604 -15.56 -17.56 -5.73
CA LYS A 604 -16.17 -16.68 -4.72
C LYS A 604 -16.39 -15.26 -5.26
N LEU A 605 -15.42 -14.72 -6.02
CA LEU A 605 -15.54 -13.40 -6.68
C LEU A 605 -16.61 -13.40 -7.76
N ASP A 606 -16.66 -14.46 -8.61
CA ASP A 606 -17.65 -14.60 -9.68
C ASP A 606 -19.07 -14.77 -9.12
N ASP A 607 -19.24 -15.62 -8.13
CA ASP A 607 -20.53 -15.85 -7.46
C ASP A 607 -20.98 -14.61 -6.69
N ASN A 608 -20.02 -13.90 -6.07
CA ASN A 608 -20.23 -12.70 -5.25
C ASN A 608 -21.41 -12.81 -4.29
N ARG A 609 -21.68 -14.01 -3.76
CA ARG A 609 -22.81 -14.29 -2.89
C ARG A 609 -22.42 -15.19 -1.74
N ILE A 610 -23.06 -14.97 -0.59
CA ILE A 610 -22.89 -15.78 0.59
C ILE A 610 -24.24 -16.25 1.11
N SER A 611 -24.33 -17.48 1.60
CA SER A 611 -25.56 -18.06 2.12
C SER A 611 -25.90 -17.50 3.50
N LEU A 612 -27.19 -17.23 3.74
CA LEU A 612 -27.73 -16.92 5.07
C LEU A 612 -28.20 -18.19 5.83
N ASN A 613 -27.95 -19.38 5.28
CA ASN A 613 -28.25 -20.64 5.90
C ASN A 613 -27.13 -21.09 6.84
N GLU A 614 -27.43 -21.27 8.13
CA GLU A 614 -26.45 -21.68 9.14
C GLU A 614 -25.78 -23.03 8.83
N ASP A 615 -26.54 -24.00 8.37
CA ASP A 615 -25.99 -25.35 8.11
C ASP A 615 -25.02 -25.31 6.93
N VAL A 616 -25.33 -24.53 5.88
CA VAL A 616 -24.45 -24.31 4.74
C VAL A 616 -23.15 -23.61 5.18
N ARG A 617 -23.28 -22.51 5.93
CA ARG A 617 -22.13 -21.74 6.43
C ARG A 617 -21.26 -22.54 7.38
N ARG A 618 -21.87 -23.33 8.26
CA ARG A 618 -21.13 -24.21 9.18
C ARG A 618 -20.34 -25.27 8.41
N HIS A 619 -20.96 -25.87 7.38
CA HIS A 619 -20.27 -26.82 6.52
C HIS A 619 -19.06 -26.20 5.80
N GLU A 620 -19.20 -24.98 5.26
CA GLU A 620 -18.09 -24.22 4.65
C GLU A 620 -16.94 -23.97 5.65
N VAL A 621 -17.26 -23.55 6.87
CA VAL A 621 -16.25 -23.34 7.94
C VAL A 621 -15.58 -24.66 8.32
N ASP A 622 -16.33 -25.74 8.47
CA ASP A 622 -15.79 -27.06 8.83
C ASP A 622 -14.89 -27.62 7.71
N GLU A 623 -15.27 -27.45 6.43
CA GLU A 623 -14.42 -27.82 5.29
C GLU A 623 -13.13 -27.02 5.28
N GLN A 624 -13.20 -25.72 5.54
CA GLN A 624 -12.03 -24.84 5.61
C GLN A 624 -11.06 -25.30 6.72
N LYS A 625 -11.59 -25.58 7.91
CA LYS A 625 -10.78 -26.11 9.02
C LYS A 625 -10.13 -27.45 8.69
N ALA A 626 -10.91 -28.39 8.18
CA ALA A 626 -10.41 -29.72 7.79
C ALA A 626 -9.29 -29.61 6.76
N ARG A 627 -9.44 -28.72 5.78
CA ARG A 627 -8.41 -28.44 4.76
C ARG A 627 -7.14 -27.85 5.38
N LYS A 628 -7.29 -26.86 6.29
CA LYS A 628 -6.17 -26.24 7.01
C LYS A 628 -5.42 -27.26 7.85
N GLU A 629 -6.13 -28.12 8.57
CA GLU A 629 -5.54 -29.21 9.37
C GLU A 629 -4.85 -30.25 8.48
N MET A 630 -5.50 -30.66 7.38
CA MET A 630 -4.92 -31.62 6.44
C MET A 630 -3.59 -31.09 5.87
N ARG A 631 -3.57 -29.84 5.36
CA ARG A 631 -2.36 -29.20 4.81
C ARG A 631 -1.29 -29.04 5.90
N SER A 632 -1.67 -28.63 7.11
CA SER A 632 -0.75 -28.52 8.24
C SER A 632 -0.10 -29.86 8.58
N ASN A 633 -0.89 -30.94 8.68
CA ASN A 633 -0.41 -32.28 8.99
C ASN A 633 0.52 -32.82 7.87
N GLU A 634 0.18 -32.58 6.63
CA GLU A 634 0.97 -32.96 5.47
C GLU A 634 2.32 -32.20 5.44
N ARG A 635 2.32 -30.89 5.65
CA ARG A 635 3.54 -30.06 5.80
C ARG A 635 4.42 -30.54 6.97
N LEU A 636 3.80 -30.98 8.07
CA LEU A 636 4.53 -31.52 9.20
C LEU A 636 5.19 -32.87 8.89
N ALA A 637 4.60 -33.66 8.00
CA ALA A 637 5.13 -34.97 7.60
C ALA A 637 6.25 -34.87 6.54
N ARG A 638 6.30 -33.79 5.77
CA ARG A 638 7.39 -33.54 4.79
C ARG A 638 8.72 -33.34 5.52
N GLN A 639 9.75 -33.96 5.00
CA GLN A 639 11.14 -33.72 5.38
C GLN A 639 11.75 -32.79 4.31
N GLU A 640 11.62 -31.51 4.49
CA GLU A 640 12.27 -30.53 3.62
C GLU A 640 13.62 -30.11 4.19
N GLU A 641 14.61 -29.93 3.31
CA GLU A 641 15.89 -29.35 3.71
C GLU A 641 15.74 -27.85 3.93
N GLU A 642 15.72 -27.43 5.19
CA GLU A 642 15.69 -26.01 5.56
C GLU A 642 17.01 -25.34 5.16
N PRO A 643 17.00 -24.21 4.42
CA PRO A 643 18.20 -23.46 4.12
C PRO A 643 18.75 -22.75 5.35
N SER A 644 20.04 -22.42 5.34
CA SER A 644 20.60 -21.48 6.32
C SER A 644 20.45 -20.06 5.78
N ILE A 645 19.77 -19.18 6.55
CA ILE A 645 19.51 -17.78 6.14
C ILE A 645 20.17 -16.83 7.12
N TYR A 646 21.03 -15.95 6.60
CA TYR A 646 21.71 -14.90 7.35
C TYR A 646 21.21 -13.54 6.93
N ARG A 647 20.75 -12.71 7.87
CA ARG A 647 20.22 -11.37 7.62
C ARG A 647 21.31 -10.32 7.59
N VAL A 648 21.18 -9.40 6.64
CA VAL A 648 22.00 -8.20 6.47
C VAL A 648 21.09 -6.99 6.45
N THR A 649 21.19 -6.12 7.45
CA THR A 649 20.53 -4.82 7.51
C THR A 649 21.54 -3.70 7.34
N LEU A 650 21.09 -2.47 7.13
CA LEU A 650 21.97 -1.31 7.07
C LEU A 650 22.76 -1.09 8.38
N GLU A 651 22.24 -1.57 9.51
CA GLU A 651 22.93 -1.49 10.80
C GLU A 651 24.00 -2.58 10.95
N THR A 652 23.77 -3.74 10.35
CA THR A 652 24.69 -4.91 10.48
C THR A 652 25.64 -5.07 9.30
N ILE A 653 25.61 -4.12 8.35
CA ILE A 653 26.35 -4.18 7.08
C ILE A 653 27.88 -4.37 7.27
N ASP A 654 28.43 -3.80 8.34
CA ASP A 654 29.84 -3.89 8.70
C ASP A 654 30.12 -4.87 9.86
N ALA A 655 29.07 -5.56 10.34
CA ALA A 655 29.24 -6.54 11.41
C ALA A 655 30.14 -7.70 10.94
N PRO A 656 31.08 -8.16 11.77
CA PRO A 656 31.97 -9.27 11.42
C PRO A 656 31.23 -10.60 11.32
N LYS A 657 30.10 -10.74 12.01
CA LYS A 657 29.23 -11.92 11.94
C LYS A 657 27.82 -11.45 11.60
N LEU A 658 27.19 -12.20 10.70
CA LEU A 658 25.81 -11.99 10.33
C LEU A 658 24.87 -12.72 11.27
N GLU A 659 23.66 -12.18 11.42
CA GLU A 659 22.60 -12.82 12.19
C GLU A 659 22.05 -14.03 11.43
N LEU A 660 22.09 -15.19 12.08
CA LEU A 660 21.49 -16.42 11.55
C LEU A 660 20.03 -16.46 11.97
N ILE A 661 19.12 -16.20 11.01
CA ILE A 661 17.67 -16.14 11.27
C ILE A 661 16.98 -17.50 11.05
N MET A 662 17.50 -18.34 10.17
CA MET A 662 16.99 -19.68 9.90
C MET A 662 18.13 -20.68 9.71
N TYR A 663 18.00 -21.89 10.24
CA TYR A 663 18.97 -22.98 10.12
C TYR A 663 18.26 -24.35 10.08
N PRO A 664 18.87 -25.38 9.50
CA PRO A 664 18.31 -26.70 9.46
C PRO A 664 17.94 -27.22 10.86
N GLY A 665 16.71 -27.65 11.05
CA GLY A 665 16.18 -28.10 12.34
C GLY A 665 15.57 -27.03 13.24
N LYS A 666 15.55 -25.75 12.83
CA LYS A 666 14.92 -24.67 13.61
C LYS A 666 13.43 -24.91 13.84
N ILE A 667 12.73 -25.40 12.82
CA ILE A 667 11.29 -25.76 12.91
C ILE A 667 11.10 -26.91 13.91
N ALA A 668 11.94 -27.93 13.86
CA ALA A 668 11.90 -29.05 14.80
C ALA A 668 12.20 -28.59 16.24
N GLU A 669 13.14 -27.68 16.44
CA GLU A 669 13.47 -27.10 17.73
C GLU A 669 12.34 -26.23 18.29
N ALA A 670 11.71 -25.42 17.46
CA ALA A 670 10.56 -24.62 17.85
C ALA A 670 9.37 -25.49 18.30
N LYS A 671 9.13 -26.61 17.60
CA LYS A 671 8.11 -27.60 17.98
C LYS A 671 8.41 -28.26 19.35
N SER A 672 9.68 -28.58 19.63
CA SER A 672 10.08 -29.25 20.88
C SER A 672 10.01 -28.33 22.11
N LYS A 673 10.12 -27.01 21.93
CA LYS A 673 10.13 -25.99 23.00
C LYS A 673 8.78 -25.35 23.28
N GLY A 674 7.69 -25.83 22.68
CA GLY A 674 6.33 -25.33 22.96
C GLY A 674 6.08 -23.91 22.45
N GLY A 675 6.60 -23.58 21.27
CA GLY A 675 6.25 -22.36 20.55
C GLY A 675 7.15 -21.16 20.86
N MET A 676 8.14 -20.93 20.05
CA MET A 676 8.84 -19.64 20.01
C MET A 676 8.07 -18.71 19.05
N LYS A 677 7.51 -17.62 19.57
CA LYS A 677 6.90 -16.57 18.76
C LYS A 677 8.00 -15.95 17.89
N VAL A 678 7.99 -16.21 16.61
CA VAL A 678 8.65 -15.35 15.63
C VAL A 678 7.76 -14.11 15.51
N ALA A 679 8.30 -12.94 15.80
CA ALA A 679 7.54 -11.70 15.68
C ALA A 679 6.99 -11.58 14.26
N PRO A 680 5.68 -11.29 14.08
CA PRO A 680 5.14 -11.05 12.76
C PRO A 680 5.84 -9.83 12.18
N GLU A 681 6.27 -9.94 10.94
CA GLU A 681 6.72 -8.81 10.15
C GLU A 681 5.50 -7.90 9.96
N ALA A 682 5.52 -6.72 10.57
CA ALA A 682 4.41 -5.77 10.48
C ALA A 682 4.15 -5.45 9.01
N ALA A 683 2.99 -5.85 8.51
CA ALA A 683 2.49 -5.37 7.23
C ALA A 683 2.26 -3.86 7.36
N PRO A 684 2.71 -3.04 6.40
CA PRO A 684 2.27 -1.65 6.35
C PRO A 684 0.76 -1.62 6.14
N ASP A 685 0.12 -0.68 6.82
CA ASP A 685 -1.30 -0.41 6.89
C ASP A 685 -2.07 -0.77 5.61
N ALA A 686 -2.70 -1.93 5.62
CA ALA A 686 -3.87 -2.15 4.80
C ALA A 686 -5.03 -1.51 5.59
N GLU A 687 -5.58 -0.43 5.06
CA GLU A 687 -6.88 0.05 5.49
C GLU A 687 -7.84 -1.13 5.49
N ASP A 688 -8.64 -1.18 6.54
CA ASP A 688 -9.56 -2.23 6.95
C ASP A 688 -10.55 -2.63 5.82
N ASP A 689 -10.05 -3.32 4.80
CA ASP A 689 -10.86 -4.06 3.82
C ASP A 689 -11.19 -5.43 4.42
N SER A 690 -12.08 -5.40 5.43
CA SER A 690 -12.58 -6.58 6.15
C SER A 690 -13.38 -7.56 5.28
N ASP A 691 -13.43 -7.37 3.97
CA ASP A 691 -14.11 -8.24 3.01
C ASP A 691 -13.19 -9.25 2.30
N LEU A 692 -11.88 -9.15 2.51
CA LEU A 692 -10.93 -10.18 2.05
C LEU A 692 -10.93 -11.35 3.03
N ASP A 693 -10.89 -12.55 2.46
CA ASP A 693 -10.90 -13.83 3.18
C ASP A 693 -9.90 -13.82 4.35
N PRO A 694 -10.34 -14.08 5.61
CA PRO A 694 -9.42 -14.14 6.75
C PRO A 694 -8.30 -15.19 6.59
N ASP A 695 -8.39 -16.09 5.60
CA ASP A 695 -7.29 -17.00 5.24
C ASP A 695 -6.12 -16.31 4.52
N LEU A 696 -6.28 -15.06 4.03
CA LEU A 696 -5.20 -14.25 3.46
C LEU A 696 -4.44 -13.46 4.53
N ALA A 697 -5.00 -13.32 5.72
CA ALA A 697 -4.36 -12.72 6.88
C ALA A 697 -3.83 -13.83 7.80
N ASP A 698 -2.65 -14.37 7.52
CA ASP A 698 -1.96 -15.27 8.45
C ASP A 698 -1.52 -14.47 9.70
N GLY A 699 -2.44 -14.36 10.66
CA GLY A 699 -2.12 -13.99 12.03
C GLY A 699 -1.37 -15.14 12.70
N ASP A 700 -0.07 -14.96 12.90
CA ASP A 700 0.82 -15.98 13.47
C ASP A 700 0.55 -16.18 14.96
N ASP A 701 -0.12 -17.28 15.28
CA ASP A 701 -0.25 -17.85 16.65
C ASP A 701 0.84 -18.88 16.96
N GLY A 702 2.10 -18.61 16.61
CA GLY A 702 3.25 -19.50 16.98
C GLY A 702 3.44 -20.70 16.04
N LYS A 703 2.96 -20.61 14.81
CA LYS A 703 3.13 -21.61 13.75
C LYS A 703 4.53 -21.57 13.11
N PRO A 704 4.98 -22.65 12.44
CA PRO A 704 6.24 -22.64 11.72
C PRO A 704 6.29 -21.52 10.69
N ALA A 705 7.49 -20.99 10.41
CA ALA A 705 7.72 -19.90 9.45
C ALA A 705 6.89 -20.11 8.19
N ALA A 706 6.17 -19.07 7.78
CA ALA A 706 5.29 -19.14 6.62
C ALA A 706 6.06 -19.72 5.41
N ILE A 707 5.53 -20.76 4.79
CA ILE A 707 6.07 -21.34 3.57
C ILE A 707 5.83 -20.32 2.46
N ASP A 708 6.88 -19.94 1.76
CA ASP A 708 6.83 -19.01 0.62
C ASP A 708 7.26 -19.76 -0.66
N PRO A 709 6.33 -20.44 -1.35
CA PRO A 709 6.65 -21.24 -2.53
C PRO A 709 7.21 -20.39 -3.68
N GLU A 710 6.76 -19.13 -3.80
CA GLU A 710 7.29 -18.21 -4.80
C GLU A 710 8.77 -17.89 -4.54
N ARG A 711 9.14 -17.64 -3.26
CA ARG A 711 10.54 -17.41 -2.87
C ARG A 711 11.38 -18.61 -3.20
N ASP A 712 10.92 -19.80 -2.82
CA ASP A 712 11.68 -21.02 -2.94
C ASP A 712 11.87 -21.40 -4.41
N GLU A 713 10.86 -21.24 -5.25
CA GLU A 713 10.97 -21.46 -6.69
C GLU A 713 11.81 -20.37 -7.38
N THR A 714 11.72 -19.12 -6.97
CA THR A 714 12.57 -18.04 -7.48
C THR A 714 14.05 -18.31 -7.18
N LEU A 715 14.37 -18.84 -6.01
CA LEU A 715 15.72 -19.27 -5.66
C LEU A 715 16.17 -20.47 -6.49
N ASN A 716 15.27 -21.39 -6.86
CA ASN A 716 15.56 -22.49 -7.77
C ASN A 716 15.88 -21.98 -9.18
N ILE A 717 15.07 -21.05 -9.69
CA ILE A 717 15.28 -20.38 -10.98
C ILE A 717 16.64 -19.67 -10.98
N LEU A 718 16.96 -18.91 -9.91
CA LEU A 718 18.25 -18.23 -9.78
C LEU A 718 19.43 -19.24 -9.74
N SER A 719 19.29 -20.35 -9.00
CA SER A 719 20.29 -21.41 -8.94
C SER A 719 20.53 -22.03 -10.32
N ASP A 720 19.46 -22.29 -11.07
CA ASP A 720 19.55 -22.79 -12.45
C ASP A 720 20.23 -21.76 -13.38
N LEU A 721 19.89 -20.48 -13.26
CA LEU A 721 20.50 -19.40 -14.03
C LEU A 721 22.01 -19.30 -13.75
N VAL A 722 22.43 -19.42 -12.48
CA VAL A 722 23.83 -19.45 -12.09
C VAL A 722 24.55 -20.64 -12.73
N HIS A 723 23.94 -21.83 -12.66
CA HIS A 723 24.52 -23.04 -13.25
C HIS A 723 24.67 -22.95 -14.78
N LEU A 724 23.64 -22.50 -15.47
CA LEU A 724 23.64 -22.33 -16.93
C LEU A 724 24.66 -21.26 -17.37
N SER A 725 24.80 -20.17 -16.60
CA SER A 725 25.75 -19.10 -16.89
C SER A 725 27.22 -19.51 -16.68
N ALA A 726 27.49 -20.48 -15.82
CA ALA A 726 28.85 -20.97 -15.59
C ALA A 726 29.41 -21.79 -16.76
N GLY A 727 28.58 -22.18 -17.72
CA GLY A 727 28.95 -23.03 -18.86
C GLY A 727 29.33 -24.47 -18.45
N PRO A 728 29.51 -25.40 -19.41
CA PRO A 728 29.99 -26.74 -19.09
C PRO A 728 31.38 -26.62 -18.51
N LYS A 729 31.60 -27.15 -17.30
CA LYS A 729 32.95 -27.35 -16.75
C LYS A 729 33.70 -28.27 -17.70
N THR A 730 34.56 -27.70 -18.55
CA THR A 730 35.51 -28.51 -19.30
C THR A 730 36.31 -29.34 -18.26
N ALA A 731 36.10 -30.65 -18.26
CA ALA A 731 36.90 -31.56 -17.46
C ALA A 731 38.34 -31.34 -17.89
N SER A 732 39.13 -30.68 -17.04
CA SER A 732 40.58 -30.62 -17.20
C SER A 732 41.07 -32.06 -17.06
N THR A 733 41.23 -32.75 -18.18
CA THR A 733 42.03 -33.96 -18.22
C THR A 733 43.47 -33.57 -17.88
N ALA A 734 43.79 -33.72 -16.59
CA ALA A 734 45.19 -33.73 -16.16
C ALA A 734 45.89 -34.87 -16.90
N ARG A 735 46.81 -34.55 -17.80
CA ARG A 735 47.87 -35.43 -18.30
C ARG A 735 49.13 -35.22 -17.46
#